data_c9840285551b776015405e6d1243f198
#
_entry.id   c9840285551b776015405e6d1243f198
#
_cell.length_a   1.000
_cell.length_b   1.000
_cell.length_c   1.000
_cell.angle_alpha   90.00
_cell.angle_beta   90.00
_cell.angle_gamma   90.00
#
_symmetry.space_group_name_H-M   'P 1'
#
loop_
_entity.id
_entity.type
_entity.pdbx_description
1 polymer ?
#
loop_
_entity_poly.entity_id
_entity_poly.type
_entity_poly.pdbx_seq_one_letter_code
_entity_poly.pdbx_strand_id
1 'polypeptide(L)'
;MCGGPLIPFLERQEMENKYLNEAIIGNKKIIATFTQKGELQRLYFPSRDNKQYINYFHTGVKINESDLIYLHDDINNVYKQYYDTDTNILNTEITNTYFNLKILQTDFVLIKENVLLKKYTFLNESKIDLNTQFYIHSELLSDSNNFVSCKIVDGGMMQYAHDFAFSTFAKGKDIIKHQINGSINNIKRTEIHDKDYIGMSKDSSIAYEVGTIKPGEKKELEICIIIDENKNVSDIEDEIERVKRIDFDKEYINTKSYWRKYVKKHNGLKIKEPENSYEERIYEIYKRSILLFPLLTNSDTGAIIASPEIDEGFTKCGRYAYCWPRDAVFMTKAMDILNMNKETEKFYKVFCKKTQSKNGMWEQRFYTDGKLAPCWGYQVDETASVVYGVYEHYKYTKSEKFLKENLQMCEKAVDFLKRYVKDWLEKNEDTKEHKYHVSYDLWEMCEGVHLYSLASIYSAFECILKIYETLGDNVSEFENNRLKQEKIEKSKKEIEKLQLEVKKYINKNLYDEDKKSYVRNTEDKKMDISIIGAVTPFNVFKSKEKKVQNTVERINLSLRTYTGGYQRFENDNYMNGNPWPIANLWMTLYYLETGEKKKAKETFDFVVKTSGKHYFLGEQVNNETLKPNWVIGLGWSHAMFIIVLEKLYGNIK
;
A
#
# COMPACT_ATOMS: atom_id res chain seq x y z
N MET A 1 -15.31 -9.70 19.81
CA MET A 1 -16.65 -9.72 19.17
C MET A 1 -16.90 -8.34 18.59
N CYS A 2 -16.56 -8.12 17.32
CA CYS A 2 -16.92 -6.88 16.61
C CYS A 2 -18.18 -7.18 15.81
N GLY A 3 -19.34 -7.07 16.45
CA GLY A 3 -20.65 -7.10 15.83
C GLY A 3 -21.02 -5.70 15.36
N GLY A 4 -20.60 -5.33 14.15
CA GLY A 4 -21.18 -4.19 13.46
C GLY A 4 -22.57 -4.53 12.93
N PRO A 5 -23.48 -3.57 12.73
CA PRO A 5 -24.85 -3.83 12.28
C PRO A 5 -24.85 -4.49 10.89
N LEU A 6 -25.65 -5.54 10.76
CA LEU A 6 -25.91 -6.22 9.48
C LEU A 6 -26.65 -5.26 8.54
N ILE A 7 -25.97 -4.73 7.55
CA ILE A 7 -26.55 -3.97 6.44
C ILE A 7 -27.26 -4.95 5.49
N PRO A 8 -28.46 -4.67 4.98
CA PRO A 8 -29.18 -5.55 4.07
C PRO A 8 -28.41 -5.84 2.77
N PHE A 9 -28.55 -7.04 2.26
CA PHE A 9 -27.76 -7.61 1.15
C PHE A 9 -27.79 -6.79 -0.17
N LEU A 10 -28.84 -6.05 -0.44
CA LEU A 10 -28.97 -5.20 -1.64
C LEU A 10 -28.15 -3.90 -1.58
N GLU A 11 -27.98 -3.31 -0.39
CA GLU A 11 -27.10 -2.15 -0.21
C GLU A 11 -25.62 -2.53 -0.26
N ARG A 12 -25.26 -3.80 0.04
CA ARG A 12 -23.87 -4.29 -0.04
C ARG A 12 -23.33 -4.36 -1.46
N GLN A 13 -24.14 -4.68 -2.48
CA GLN A 13 -23.65 -4.77 -3.87
C GLN A 13 -23.32 -3.41 -4.48
N GLU A 14 -24.09 -2.38 -4.20
CA GLU A 14 -23.77 -1.02 -4.66
C GLU A 14 -22.58 -0.42 -3.92
N MET A 15 -22.42 -0.73 -2.63
CA MET A 15 -21.26 -0.29 -1.84
C MET A 15 -19.96 -1.03 -2.20
N GLU A 16 -20.01 -2.30 -2.60
CA GLU A 16 -18.81 -3.08 -2.95
C GLU A 16 -18.01 -2.50 -4.12
N ASN A 17 -18.66 -1.93 -5.10
CA ASN A 17 -17.99 -1.32 -6.27
C ASN A 17 -17.41 0.07 -5.99
N LYS A 18 -17.88 0.77 -4.97
CA LYS A 18 -17.45 2.14 -4.65
C LYS A 18 -16.14 2.20 -3.88
N TYR A 19 -15.75 1.15 -3.17
CA TYR A 19 -14.64 1.18 -2.20
C TYR A 19 -13.37 0.44 -2.65
N LEU A 20 -13.35 -0.18 -3.83
CA LEU A 20 -12.18 -0.87 -4.33
C LEU A 20 -11.36 0.01 -5.28
N ASN A 21 -10.13 0.31 -4.88
CA ASN A 21 -9.16 0.89 -5.79
C ASN A 21 -8.81 -0.12 -6.88
N GLU A 22 -8.76 0.32 -8.14
CA GLU A 22 -8.29 -0.51 -9.26
C GLU A 22 -6.97 0.02 -9.81
N ALA A 23 -6.80 1.34 -9.80
CA ALA A 23 -5.60 2.00 -10.28
C ALA A 23 -5.09 3.05 -9.30
N ILE A 24 -3.77 3.22 -9.26
CA ILE A 24 -3.04 4.11 -8.35
C ILE A 24 -2.04 4.91 -9.17
N ILE A 25 -2.11 6.25 -9.08
CA ILE A 25 -1.13 7.16 -9.67
C ILE A 25 -0.65 8.17 -8.61
N GLY A 26 0.42 8.86 -8.88
CA GLY A 26 0.90 9.87 -7.93
C GLY A 26 2.30 10.38 -8.22
N ASN A 27 2.79 11.14 -7.27
CA ASN A 27 4.18 11.64 -7.22
C ASN A 27 4.73 11.50 -5.79
N LYS A 28 5.68 12.33 -5.38
CA LYS A 28 6.26 12.30 -4.03
C LYS A 28 5.31 12.74 -2.91
N LYS A 29 4.21 13.43 -3.22
CA LYS A 29 3.29 14.02 -2.24
C LYS A 29 1.84 13.62 -2.44
N ILE A 30 1.41 13.45 -3.68
CA ILE A 30 0.04 13.07 -4.03
C ILE A 30 -0.04 11.58 -4.33
N ILE A 31 -1.07 10.91 -3.79
CA ILE A 31 -1.60 9.66 -4.32
C ILE A 31 -3.04 9.91 -4.75
N ALA A 32 -3.37 9.50 -5.96
CA ALA A 32 -4.73 9.45 -6.48
C ALA A 32 -5.09 8.02 -6.84
N THR A 33 -6.27 7.56 -6.42
CA THR A 33 -6.77 6.22 -6.72
C THR A 33 -8.04 6.31 -7.55
N PHE A 34 -8.24 5.31 -8.39
CA PHE A 34 -9.34 5.27 -9.35
C PHE A 34 -10.06 3.93 -9.32
N THR A 35 -11.37 3.98 -9.59
CA THR A 35 -12.17 2.78 -9.83
C THR A 35 -11.80 2.14 -11.17
N GLN A 36 -12.25 0.91 -11.40
CA GLN A 36 -12.10 0.22 -12.70
C GLN A 36 -12.72 0.96 -13.90
N LYS A 37 -13.61 1.92 -13.63
CA LYS A 37 -14.29 2.76 -14.62
C LYS A 37 -13.58 4.11 -14.81
N GLY A 38 -12.54 4.43 -14.04
CA GLY A 38 -11.77 5.68 -14.15
C GLY A 38 -12.27 6.84 -13.28
N GLU A 39 -13.20 6.60 -12.36
CA GLU A 39 -13.61 7.60 -11.38
C GLU A 39 -12.48 7.86 -10.37
N LEU A 40 -12.17 9.14 -10.11
CA LEU A 40 -11.28 9.54 -9.04
C LEU A 40 -11.95 9.25 -7.70
N GLN A 41 -11.41 8.28 -6.97
CA GLN A 41 -12.02 7.78 -5.76
C GLN A 41 -11.43 8.39 -4.49
N ARG A 42 -10.09 8.47 -4.44
CA ARG A 42 -9.37 9.05 -3.29
C ARG A 42 -8.21 9.90 -3.78
N LEU A 43 -7.90 10.93 -3.01
CA LEU A 43 -6.75 11.76 -3.23
C LEU A 43 -6.13 12.15 -1.89
N TYR A 44 -4.87 11.72 -1.69
CA TYR A 44 -4.09 11.96 -0.48
C TYR A 44 -3.05 13.03 -0.71
N PHE A 45 -2.93 13.94 0.25
CA PHE A 45 -1.95 15.02 0.28
C PHE A 45 -1.83 15.61 1.70
N PRO A 46 -0.70 16.08 2.19
CA PRO A 46 0.63 16.10 1.56
C PRO A 46 1.41 14.81 1.75
N SER A 47 0.85 13.85 2.48
CA SER A 47 1.47 12.54 2.71
C SER A 47 0.56 11.41 2.23
N ARG A 48 1.09 10.17 2.25
CA ARG A 48 0.42 8.98 1.68
C ARG A 48 -0.80 8.52 2.48
N ASP A 49 -0.96 9.01 3.68
CA ASP A 49 -1.90 8.51 4.66
C ASP A 49 -2.82 9.59 5.25
N ASN A 50 -2.48 10.88 5.08
CA ASN A 50 -3.25 11.96 5.67
C ASN A 50 -2.92 13.30 4.98
N LYS A 51 -3.91 14.07 4.50
CA LYS A 51 -5.34 13.79 4.53
C LYS A 51 -5.81 13.12 3.25
N GLN A 52 -6.94 12.39 3.29
CA GLN A 52 -7.72 11.99 2.13
C GLN A 52 -8.84 13.01 1.95
N TYR A 53 -8.99 13.59 0.74
CA TYR A 53 -9.85 14.76 0.51
C TYR A 53 -11.19 14.42 -0.15
N ILE A 54 -11.27 13.34 -0.93
CA ILE A 54 -12.41 13.09 -1.81
C ILE A 54 -13.47 12.23 -1.14
N ASN A 55 -14.71 12.74 -1.03
CA ASN A 55 -15.88 11.91 -0.81
C ASN A 55 -16.45 11.47 -2.16
N TYR A 56 -16.72 12.43 -3.06
CA TYR A 56 -17.14 12.17 -4.42
C TYR A 56 -16.45 13.13 -5.39
N PHE A 57 -16.05 12.62 -6.55
CA PHE A 57 -15.58 13.42 -7.67
C PHE A 57 -16.20 12.85 -8.95
N HIS A 58 -17.46 13.23 -9.19
CA HIS A 58 -18.22 12.76 -10.34
C HIS A 58 -17.98 13.65 -11.54
N THR A 59 -17.82 13.02 -12.70
CA THR A 59 -17.80 13.73 -13.98
C THR A 59 -18.89 13.16 -14.89
N GLY A 60 -19.45 14.01 -15.73
CA GLY A 60 -20.53 13.63 -16.62
C GLY A 60 -20.60 14.50 -17.87
N VAL A 61 -21.34 14.06 -18.85
CA VAL A 61 -21.63 14.82 -20.07
C VAL A 61 -23.12 14.93 -20.27
N LYS A 62 -23.56 16.10 -20.73
CA LYS A 62 -24.87 16.30 -21.34
C LYS A 62 -24.67 16.37 -22.83
N ILE A 63 -25.42 15.59 -23.59
CA ILE A 63 -25.38 15.52 -25.06
C ILE A 63 -26.72 15.94 -25.62
N ASN A 64 -26.74 17.02 -26.39
CA ASN A 64 -27.97 17.61 -26.90
C ASN A 64 -28.98 17.89 -25.76
N GLU A 65 -30.18 17.40 -25.82
CA GLU A 65 -31.24 17.57 -24.79
C GLU A 65 -31.30 16.36 -23.81
N SER A 66 -30.26 15.53 -23.73
CA SER A 66 -30.25 14.39 -22.81
C SER A 66 -30.18 14.81 -21.34
N ASP A 67 -30.52 13.89 -20.44
CA ASP A 67 -30.12 13.98 -19.05
C ASP A 67 -28.59 13.84 -18.93
N LEU A 68 -28.05 14.10 -17.74
CA LEU A 68 -26.64 13.92 -17.47
C LEU A 68 -26.25 12.43 -17.55
N ILE A 69 -25.27 12.14 -18.37
CA ILE A 69 -24.62 10.83 -18.49
C ILE A 69 -23.40 10.85 -17.58
N TYR A 70 -23.43 10.11 -16.49
CA TYR A 70 -22.23 9.94 -15.63
C TYR A 70 -21.19 9.12 -16.38
N LEU A 71 -19.96 9.65 -16.47
CA LEU A 71 -18.91 8.97 -17.22
C LEU A 71 -18.56 7.62 -16.63
N HIS A 72 -18.64 7.47 -15.32
CA HIS A 72 -18.16 6.29 -14.62
C HIS A 72 -19.30 5.39 -14.07
N ASP A 73 -20.56 5.70 -14.38
CA ASP A 73 -21.69 4.90 -13.91
C ASP A 73 -22.93 5.02 -14.80
N ASP A 74 -22.79 4.80 -16.11
CA ASP A 74 -23.90 4.76 -17.05
C ASP A 74 -24.02 3.36 -17.69
N ILE A 75 -25.25 2.86 -17.85
CA ILE A 75 -25.52 1.52 -18.40
C ILE A 75 -25.07 1.37 -19.86
N ASN A 76 -25.02 2.47 -20.61
CA ASN A 76 -24.59 2.49 -22.01
C ASN A 76 -23.08 2.66 -22.17
N ASN A 77 -22.34 2.78 -21.08
CA ASN A 77 -20.90 2.99 -21.13
C ASN A 77 -20.13 1.65 -21.07
N VAL A 78 -19.19 1.50 -21.98
CA VAL A 78 -18.21 0.41 -22.00
C VAL A 78 -16.84 1.00 -21.67
N TYR A 79 -16.08 0.31 -20.80
CA TYR A 79 -14.84 0.82 -20.25
C TYR A 79 -13.64 -0.05 -20.62
N LYS A 80 -12.52 0.61 -20.99
CA LYS A 80 -11.21 -0.02 -21.11
C LYS A 80 -10.18 0.87 -20.41
N GLN A 81 -9.54 0.36 -19.37
CA GLN A 81 -8.55 1.10 -18.59
C GLN A 81 -7.19 0.43 -18.68
N TYR A 82 -6.12 1.23 -18.82
CA TYR A 82 -4.74 0.78 -18.93
C TYR A 82 -3.76 1.89 -18.56
N TYR A 83 -2.55 1.50 -18.19
CA TYR A 83 -1.45 2.44 -18.03
C TYR A 83 -0.66 2.58 -19.32
N ASP A 84 -0.07 3.74 -19.54
CA ASP A 84 1.02 3.86 -20.50
C ASP A 84 2.18 2.98 -20.03
N THR A 85 2.82 2.30 -20.98
CA THR A 85 3.92 1.36 -20.70
C THR A 85 5.02 2.01 -19.86
N ASP A 86 5.37 1.36 -18.76
CA ASP A 86 6.40 1.75 -17.79
C ASP A 86 6.15 3.12 -17.12
N THR A 87 4.89 3.44 -16.85
CA THR A 87 4.52 4.72 -16.22
C THR A 87 3.43 4.58 -15.16
N ASN A 88 3.20 5.69 -14.43
CA ASN A 88 2.03 5.95 -13.62
C ASN A 88 1.10 6.97 -14.32
N ILE A 89 0.94 6.88 -15.63
CA ILE A 89 -0.06 7.60 -16.43
C ILE A 89 -1.19 6.64 -16.74
N LEU A 90 -2.40 6.97 -16.30
CA LEU A 90 -3.59 6.13 -16.44
C LEU A 90 -4.45 6.62 -17.59
N ASN A 91 -4.90 5.71 -18.44
CA ASN A 91 -5.84 5.96 -19.51
C ASN A 91 -7.12 5.15 -19.26
N THR A 92 -8.27 5.80 -19.42
CA THR A 92 -9.59 5.16 -19.40
C THR A 92 -10.35 5.54 -20.67
N GLU A 93 -10.55 4.56 -21.55
CA GLU A 93 -11.45 4.72 -22.70
C GLU A 93 -12.88 4.44 -22.24
N ILE A 94 -13.78 5.37 -22.49
CA ILE A 94 -15.20 5.29 -22.19
C ILE A 94 -15.95 5.42 -23.52
N THR A 95 -16.72 4.40 -23.90
CA THR A 95 -17.53 4.43 -25.12
C THR A 95 -18.99 4.39 -24.71
N ASN A 96 -19.71 5.51 -24.92
CA ASN A 96 -21.15 5.53 -24.78
C ASN A 96 -21.79 4.98 -26.06
N THR A 97 -22.41 3.81 -25.96
CA THR A 97 -22.96 3.08 -27.10
C THR A 97 -24.26 3.68 -27.64
N TYR A 98 -25.00 4.44 -26.81
CA TYR A 98 -26.22 5.09 -27.24
C TYR A 98 -25.96 6.28 -28.20
N PHE A 99 -25.02 7.14 -27.83
CA PHE A 99 -24.62 8.30 -28.63
C PHE A 99 -23.48 8.02 -29.61
N ASN A 100 -22.83 6.85 -29.53
CA ASN A 100 -21.59 6.54 -30.25
C ASN A 100 -20.53 7.63 -30.01
N LEU A 101 -20.42 8.09 -28.76
CA LEU A 101 -19.40 9.01 -28.31
C LEU A 101 -18.29 8.23 -27.60
N LYS A 102 -17.07 8.35 -28.10
CA LYS A 102 -15.87 7.81 -27.43
C LYS A 102 -15.13 8.91 -26.68
N ILE A 103 -14.79 8.65 -25.43
CA ILE A 103 -14.05 9.58 -24.57
C ILE A 103 -12.79 8.86 -24.08
N LEU A 104 -11.62 9.44 -24.35
CA LEU A 104 -10.37 9.03 -23.74
C LEU A 104 -10.06 9.98 -22.58
N GLN A 105 -10.07 9.45 -21.37
CA GLN A 105 -9.63 10.14 -20.16
C GLN A 105 -8.19 9.73 -19.86
N THR A 106 -7.25 10.70 -19.80
CA THR A 106 -5.85 10.51 -19.42
C THR A 106 -5.57 11.24 -18.12
N ASP A 107 -5.11 10.50 -17.11
CA ASP A 107 -4.85 11.01 -15.76
C ASP A 107 -3.37 10.83 -15.39
N PHE A 108 -2.73 11.89 -14.92
CA PHE A 108 -1.39 11.82 -14.34
C PHE A 108 -1.12 12.96 -13.37
N VAL A 109 -0.21 12.73 -12.41
CA VAL A 109 0.24 13.72 -11.45
C VAL A 109 1.56 14.30 -11.91
N LEU A 110 1.72 15.61 -11.88
CA LEU A 110 2.98 16.29 -12.18
C LEU A 110 4.07 15.84 -11.22
N ILE A 111 5.27 15.59 -11.72
CA ILE A 111 6.35 15.00 -10.92
C ILE A 111 6.83 15.92 -9.79
N LYS A 112 6.84 17.23 -10.02
CA LYS A 112 7.42 18.22 -9.10
C LYS A 112 6.39 19.10 -8.41
N GLU A 113 5.11 18.96 -8.75
CA GLU A 113 4.05 19.85 -8.34
C GLU A 113 2.85 19.12 -7.76
N ASN A 114 2.05 19.82 -6.96
CA ASN A 114 0.87 19.25 -6.31
C ASN A 114 -0.36 19.35 -7.23
N VAL A 115 -0.21 18.87 -8.46
CA VAL A 115 -1.22 18.98 -9.51
C VAL A 115 -1.53 17.64 -10.12
N LEU A 116 -2.81 17.25 -10.08
CA LEU A 116 -3.36 16.15 -10.87
C LEU A 116 -3.94 16.74 -12.16
N LEU A 117 -3.47 16.27 -13.30
CA LEU A 117 -3.96 16.64 -14.62
C LEU A 117 -4.87 15.53 -15.17
N LYS A 118 -6.01 15.93 -15.75
CA LYS A 118 -7.01 15.07 -16.39
C LYS A 118 -7.34 15.62 -17.77
N LYS A 119 -7.02 14.88 -18.83
CA LYS A 119 -7.38 15.25 -20.20
C LYS A 119 -8.52 14.37 -20.69
N TYR A 120 -9.56 14.98 -21.21
CA TYR A 120 -10.67 14.29 -21.85
C TYR A 120 -10.63 14.61 -23.36
N THR A 121 -10.49 13.58 -24.18
CA THR A 121 -10.56 13.69 -25.65
C THR A 121 -11.86 13.03 -26.09
N PHE A 122 -12.77 13.81 -26.62
CA PHE A 122 -14.07 13.39 -27.12
C PHE A 122 -13.97 13.12 -28.62
N LEU A 123 -14.42 11.96 -29.10
CA LEU A 123 -14.51 11.57 -30.50
C LEU A 123 -15.95 11.21 -30.82
N ASN A 124 -16.58 11.94 -31.72
CA ASN A 124 -17.93 11.62 -32.23
C ASN A 124 -17.84 10.56 -33.34
N GLU A 125 -18.20 9.32 -33.00
CA GLU A 125 -18.25 8.20 -33.95
C GLU A 125 -19.68 8.02 -34.52
N SER A 126 -20.63 8.90 -34.16
CA SER A 126 -21.99 8.90 -34.69
C SER A 126 -22.10 9.59 -36.07
N LYS A 127 -23.30 9.61 -36.63
CA LYS A 127 -23.62 10.29 -37.90
C LYS A 127 -24.27 11.66 -37.74
N ILE A 128 -24.45 12.13 -36.52
CA ILE A 128 -25.08 13.40 -36.17
C ILE A 128 -24.15 14.29 -35.38
N ASP A 129 -24.42 15.58 -35.39
CA ASP A 129 -23.72 16.53 -34.52
C ASP A 129 -24.10 16.28 -33.06
N LEU A 130 -23.12 16.28 -32.16
CA LEU A 130 -23.27 16.13 -30.71
C LEU A 130 -22.93 17.44 -30.02
N ASN A 131 -23.91 18.19 -29.56
CA ASN A 131 -23.70 19.37 -28.73
C ASN A 131 -23.43 18.88 -27.31
N THR A 132 -22.21 19.11 -26.79
CA THR A 132 -21.69 18.44 -25.60
C THR A 132 -21.29 19.46 -24.53
N GLN A 133 -21.81 19.28 -23.33
CA GLN A 133 -21.40 20.00 -22.12
C GLN A 133 -20.78 19.01 -21.13
N PHE A 134 -19.78 19.43 -20.39
CA PHE A 134 -19.05 18.62 -19.41
C PHE A 134 -19.32 19.15 -17.99
N TYR A 135 -19.69 18.26 -17.09
CA TYR A 135 -20.04 18.57 -15.71
C TYR A 135 -19.06 17.93 -14.73
N ILE A 136 -18.70 18.66 -13.70
CA ILE A 136 -17.92 18.17 -12.54
C ILE A 136 -18.72 18.44 -11.28
N HIS A 137 -18.88 17.41 -10.45
CA HIS A 137 -19.34 17.52 -9.08
C HIS A 137 -18.22 17.07 -8.14
N SER A 138 -17.84 17.92 -7.20
CA SER A 138 -16.85 17.63 -6.18
C SER A 138 -17.47 17.77 -4.79
N GLU A 139 -17.41 16.69 -4.01
CA GLU A 139 -17.75 16.70 -2.60
C GLU A 139 -16.52 16.26 -1.81
N LEU A 140 -16.06 17.13 -0.89
CA LEU A 140 -14.91 16.82 -0.06
C LEU A 140 -15.30 16.02 1.18
N LEU A 141 -14.40 15.14 1.61
CA LEU A 141 -14.48 14.43 2.87
C LEU A 141 -14.12 15.43 4.00
N SER A 142 -15.04 15.68 4.91
CA SER A 142 -14.81 16.57 6.06
C SER A 142 -14.97 15.77 7.35
N ASP A 143 -13.89 15.60 8.08
CA ASP A 143 -13.89 14.90 9.39
C ASP A 143 -14.54 15.75 10.50
N SER A 144 -14.68 17.04 10.30
CA SER A 144 -15.27 17.94 11.29
C SER A 144 -16.11 19.01 10.61
N ASN A 145 -17.39 18.80 10.69
CA ASN A 145 -18.41 19.84 10.74
C ASN A 145 -18.23 21.04 9.80
N ASN A 146 -18.61 20.91 8.53
CA ASN A 146 -19.16 22.03 7.75
C ASN A 146 -18.35 23.33 7.65
N PHE A 147 -17.07 23.36 8.05
CA PHE A 147 -16.22 24.54 7.92
C PHE A 147 -15.37 24.52 6.65
N VAL A 148 -15.90 23.92 5.59
CA VAL A 148 -15.39 24.05 4.23
C VAL A 148 -16.19 25.11 3.52
N SER A 149 -15.51 26.02 2.84
CA SER A 149 -16.14 26.99 1.93
C SER A 149 -15.80 26.63 0.49
N CYS A 150 -16.70 26.93 -0.41
CA CYS A 150 -16.48 26.90 -1.84
C CYS A 150 -16.57 28.30 -2.41
N LYS A 151 -15.62 28.66 -3.29
CA LYS A 151 -15.59 29.93 -4.03
C LYS A 151 -15.43 29.61 -5.52
N ILE A 152 -16.26 30.26 -6.34
CA ILE A 152 -16.04 30.24 -7.78
C ILE A 152 -14.85 31.13 -8.11
N VAL A 153 -13.90 30.59 -8.85
CA VAL A 153 -12.70 31.28 -9.32
C VAL A 153 -12.70 31.30 -10.85
N ASP A 154 -11.78 32.07 -11.42
CA ASP A 154 -11.66 32.14 -12.88
C ASP A 154 -11.44 30.76 -13.52
N GLY A 155 -12.37 30.34 -14.36
CA GLY A 155 -12.39 29.03 -15.03
C GLY A 155 -12.64 27.82 -14.14
N GLY A 156 -12.98 27.99 -12.84
CA GLY A 156 -13.15 26.84 -11.93
C GLY A 156 -13.76 27.15 -10.57
N MET A 157 -13.53 26.27 -9.62
CA MET A 157 -13.93 26.39 -8.23
C MET A 157 -12.78 26.07 -7.29
N MET A 158 -12.78 26.71 -6.12
CA MET A 158 -11.86 26.44 -5.03
C MET A 158 -12.66 26.07 -3.78
N GLN A 159 -12.44 24.87 -3.27
CA GLN A 159 -12.96 24.40 -2.00
C GLN A 159 -11.84 24.48 -0.95
N TYR A 160 -12.08 25.14 0.18
CA TYR A 160 -11.01 25.43 1.13
C TYR A 160 -11.46 25.40 2.59
N ALA A 161 -10.52 25.11 3.46
CA ALA A 161 -10.64 25.21 4.91
C ALA A 161 -9.36 25.85 5.48
N HIS A 162 -9.23 25.91 6.81
CA HIS A 162 -8.08 26.52 7.48
C HIS A 162 -6.72 26.01 6.97
N ASP A 163 -6.62 24.74 6.65
CA ASP A 163 -5.36 24.05 6.41
C ASP A 163 -5.19 23.52 4.98
N PHE A 164 -6.15 23.74 4.09
CA PHE A 164 -6.04 23.34 2.69
C PHE A 164 -6.84 24.22 1.73
N ALA A 165 -6.43 24.21 0.46
CA ALA A 165 -7.20 24.64 -0.70
C ALA A 165 -7.18 23.56 -1.79
N PHE A 166 -8.36 23.19 -2.26
CA PHE A 166 -8.58 22.21 -3.32
C PHE A 166 -9.23 22.94 -4.51
N SER A 167 -8.43 23.19 -5.55
CA SER A 167 -8.88 23.98 -6.71
C SER A 167 -9.05 23.08 -7.93
N THR A 168 -10.22 23.17 -8.57
CA THR A 168 -10.54 22.44 -9.81
C THR A 168 -10.96 23.42 -10.89
N PHE A 169 -10.29 23.41 -12.04
CA PHE A 169 -10.61 24.30 -13.17
C PHE A 169 -10.28 23.67 -14.51
N ALA A 170 -10.95 24.15 -15.58
CA ALA A 170 -10.62 23.78 -16.94
C ALA A 170 -9.70 24.83 -17.57
N LYS A 171 -8.62 24.38 -18.21
CA LYS A 171 -7.68 25.25 -18.87
C LYS A 171 -8.30 25.92 -20.10
N GLY A 172 -8.25 27.24 -20.16
CA GLY A 172 -8.74 28.03 -21.31
C GLY A 172 -10.24 27.91 -21.57
N LYS A 173 -11.03 27.59 -20.54
CA LYS A 173 -12.49 27.49 -20.60
C LYS A 173 -13.12 28.28 -19.46
N ASP A 174 -14.19 28.98 -19.78
CA ASP A 174 -15.06 29.61 -18.81
C ASP A 174 -16.12 28.63 -18.30
N ILE A 175 -16.53 28.82 -17.06
CA ILE A 175 -17.67 28.10 -16.47
C ILE A 175 -18.96 28.62 -17.13
N ILE A 176 -19.79 27.70 -17.64
CA ILE A 176 -21.11 28.05 -18.17
C ILE A 176 -22.22 27.97 -17.13
N LYS A 177 -22.03 27.14 -16.10
CA LYS A 177 -22.96 27.00 -14.96
C LYS A 177 -22.20 26.56 -13.72
N HIS A 178 -22.69 26.96 -12.55
CA HIS A 178 -22.17 26.50 -11.27
C HIS A 178 -23.27 26.39 -10.21
N GLN A 179 -23.01 25.63 -9.17
CA GLN A 179 -23.85 25.60 -7.98
C GLN A 179 -23.03 25.20 -6.76
N ILE A 180 -23.15 25.96 -5.69
CA ILE A 180 -22.58 25.65 -4.39
C ILE A 180 -23.70 25.11 -3.50
N ASN A 181 -23.42 24.01 -2.76
CA ASN A 181 -24.33 23.35 -1.83
C ASN A 181 -25.54 22.65 -2.47
N GLY A 182 -25.79 21.40 -2.08
CA GLY A 182 -26.92 20.59 -2.54
C GLY A 182 -26.89 20.26 -4.03
N SER A 183 -25.77 20.42 -4.68
CA SER A 183 -25.61 20.35 -6.12
C SER A 183 -25.76 18.94 -6.69
N ILE A 184 -25.52 17.87 -5.90
CA ILE A 184 -25.59 16.49 -6.39
C ILE A 184 -26.97 16.10 -6.92
N ASN A 185 -28.05 16.55 -6.30
CA ASN A 185 -29.41 16.25 -6.76
C ASN A 185 -29.79 17.05 -8.02
N ASN A 186 -29.27 18.26 -8.14
CA ASN A 186 -29.57 19.14 -9.27
C ASN A 186 -28.71 18.79 -10.49
N ILE A 187 -27.46 18.37 -10.30
CA ILE A 187 -26.61 17.92 -11.42
C ILE A 187 -27.20 16.71 -12.14
N LYS A 188 -27.84 15.79 -11.40
CA LYS A 188 -28.51 14.64 -12.00
C LYS A 188 -29.57 15.03 -13.03
N ARG A 189 -30.22 16.17 -12.81
CA ARG A 189 -31.23 16.75 -13.70
C ARG A 189 -30.67 17.81 -14.64
N THR A 190 -29.36 18.07 -14.59
CA THR A 190 -28.72 19.19 -15.30
C THR A 190 -29.30 20.57 -14.93
N GLU A 191 -29.96 20.67 -13.78
CA GLU A 191 -30.60 21.87 -13.25
C GLU A 191 -29.68 22.59 -12.26
N ILE A 192 -28.46 22.92 -12.70
CA ILE A 192 -27.54 23.73 -11.89
C ILE A 192 -28.00 25.17 -11.94
N HIS A 193 -28.17 25.76 -10.76
CA HIS A 193 -28.57 27.16 -10.60
C HIS A 193 -27.32 28.01 -10.42
N ASP A 194 -27.14 29.02 -11.28
CA ASP A 194 -26.06 30.01 -11.19
C ASP A 194 -26.28 30.95 -10.00
N LYS A 195 -26.13 30.39 -8.77
CA LYS A 195 -26.25 31.14 -7.53
C LYS A 195 -25.00 30.96 -6.70
N ASP A 196 -24.71 31.99 -5.93
CA ASP A 196 -23.70 32.00 -4.91
C ASP A 196 -22.26 31.76 -5.43
N TYR A 197 -21.53 32.82 -5.64
CA TYR A 197 -20.09 32.76 -6.00
C TYR A 197 -19.19 32.36 -4.85
N ILE A 198 -19.72 32.35 -3.63
CA ILE A 198 -19.04 31.91 -2.41
C ILE A 198 -20.08 31.40 -1.41
N GLY A 199 -19.81 30.26 -0.78
CA GLY A 199 -20.69 29.67 0.23
C GLY A 199 -19.97 28.66 1.12
N MET A 200 -20.53 28.44 2.30
CA MET A 200 -20.06 27.38 3.19
C MET A 200 -20.66 26.05 2.72
N SER A 201 -19.87 25.25 2.04
CA SER A 201 -20.26 23.93 1.57
C SER A 201 -19.02 23.07 1.26
N LYS A 202 -19.14 21.77 1.52
CA LYS A 202 -18.16 20.78 1.07
C LYS A 202 -18.45 20.27 -0.34
N ASP A 203 -19.65 20.52 -0.90
CA ASP A 203 -20.04 20.10 -2.25
C ASP A 203 -20.27 21.27 -3.17
N SER A 204 -19.85 21.12 -4.42
CA SER A 204 -20.04 22.10 -5.48
C SER A 204 -19.99 21.44 -6.84
N SER A 205 -20.70 22.03 -7.81
CA SER A 205 -20.71 21.60 -9.20
C SER A 205 -20.41 22.75 -10.15
N ILE A 206 -19.71 22.45 -11.23
CA ILE A 206 -19.41 23.36 -12.32
C ILE A 206 -19.61 22.67 -13.66
N ALA A 207 -19.91 23.44 -14.70
CA ALA A 207 -20.08 22.92 -16.06
C ALA A 207 -19.29 23.78 -17.07
N TYR A 208 -18.84 23.09 -18.13
CA TYR A 208 -18.07 23.68 -19.24
C TYR A 208 -18.70 23.36 -20.58
N GLU A 209 -18.57 24.26 -21.53
CA GLU A 209 -18.94 24.02 -22.91
C GLU A 209 -17.81 23.26 -23.65
N VAL A 210 -18.07 22.03 -24.09
CA VAL A 210 -17.22 21.31 -25.04
C VAL A 210 -17.54 21.79 -26.46
N GLY A 211 -18.82 22.06 -26.70
CA GLY A 211 -19.40 22.53 -27.95
C GLY A 211 -19.83 21.42 -28.90
N THR A 212 -20.26 21.78 -30.08
CA THR A 212 -20.76 20.84 -31.08
C THR A 212 -19.58 20.04 -31.67
N ILE A 213 -19.65 18.72 -31.56
CA ILE A 213 -18.66 17.76 -32.09
C ILE A 213 -19.29 17.14 -33.34
N LYS A 214 -18.79 17.45 -34.53
CA LYS A 214 -19.26 16.87 -35.78
C LYS A 214 -18.90 15.40 -35.95
N PRO A 215 -19.57 14.62 -36.79
CA PRO A 215 -19.19 13.25 -37.10
C PRO A 215 -17.69 13.13 -37.48
N GLY A 216 -16.96 12.27 -36.79
CA GLY A 216 -15.52 12.07 -36.97
C GLY A 216 -14.62 13.15 -36.31
N GLU A 217 -15.19 14.23 -35.77
CA GLU A 217 -14.42 15.29 -35.12
C GLU A 217 -13.97 14.88 -33.71
N LYS A 218 -12.82 15.47 -33.31
CA LYS A 218 -12.29 15.39 -31.93
C LYS A 218 -12.32 16.75 -31.27
N LYS A 219 -12.69 16.76 -29.97
CA LYS A 219 -12.50 17.92 -29.08
C LYS A 219 -11.84 17.52 -27.79
N GLU A 220 -11.17 18.45 -27.15
CA GLU A 220 -10.41 18.21 -25.93
C GLU A 220 -10.81 19.16 -24.81
N LEU A 221 -10.73 18.66 -23.58
CA LEU A 221 -10.91 19.43 -22.36
C LEU A 221 -9.82 19.01 -21.35
N GLU A 222 -9.07 19.98 -20.84
CA GLU A 222 -8.00 19.77 -19.88
C GLU A 222 -8.45 20.29 -18.52
N ILE A 223 -8.56 19.40 -17.52
CA ILE A 223 -8.91 19.71 -16.14
C ILE A 223 -7.66 19.64 -15.27
N CYS A 224 -7.46 20.66 -14.45
CA CYS A 224 -6.42 20.72 -13.44
C CYS A 224 -7.03 20.63 -12.05
N ILE A 225 -6.47 19.80 -11.19
CA ILE A 225 -6.79 19.72 -9.76
C ILE A 225 -5.51 20.06 -8.99
N ILE A 226 -5.54 21.16 -8.23
CA ILE A 226 -4.45 21.61 -7.38
C ILE A 226 -4.84 21.36 -5.93
N ILE A 227 -3.89 20.88 -5.13
CA ILE A 227 -4.04 20.79 -3.67
C ILE A 227 -2.88 21.51 -3.02
N ASP A 228 -3.22 22.45 -2.14
CA ASP A 228 -2.27 23.22 -1.37
C ASP A 228 -2.61 23.21 0.12
N GLU A 229 -1.58 23.32 0.95
CA GLU A 229 -1.68 23.48 2.40
C GLU A 229 -0.96 24.76 2.84
N ASN A 230 -1.51 25.40 3.87
CA ASN A 230 -0.88 26.51 4.58
C ASN A 230 -0.44 27.68 3.69
N LYS A 231 -1.17 27.96 2.62
CA LYS A 231 -0.93 29.11 1.73
C LYS A 231 -1.92 30.24 1.99
N ASN A 232 -1.48 31.46 1.79
CA ASN A 232 -2.37 32.63 1.76
C ASN A 232 -3.10 32.72 0.40
N VAL A 233 -4.08 33.62 0.30
CA VAL A 233 -4.95 33.74 -0.89
C VAL A 233 -4.15 34.05 -2.15
N SER A 234 -3.18 35.01 -2.05
CA SER A 234 -2.39 35.39 -3.22
C SER A 234 -1.51 34.29 -3.75
N ASP A 235 -0.92 33.45 -2.87
CA ASP A 235 -0.09 32.31 -3.27
C ASP A 235 -0.93 31.25 -3.99
N ILE A 236 -2.19 31.03 -3.58
CA ILE A 236 -3.11 30.11 -4.25
C ILE A 236 -3.52 30.65 -5.63
N GLU A 237 -3.85 31.95 -5.70
CA GLU A 237 -4.21 32.60 -6.97
C GLU A 237 -3.03 32.57 -7.96
N ASP A 238 -1.81 32.87 -7.52
CA ASP A 238 -0.60 32.78 -8.32
C ASP A 238 -0.34 31.32 -8.81
N GLU A 239 -0.60 30.34 -7.97
CA GLU A 239 -0.48 28.94 -8.32
C GLU A 239 -1.50 28.54 -9.42
N ILE A 240 -2.76 28.94 -9.28
CA ILE A 240 -3.80 28.70 -10.29
C ILE A 240 -3.38 29.32 -11.62
N GLU A 241 -2.96 30.61 -11.62
CA GLU A 241 -2.51 31.29 -12.83
C GLU A 241 -1.28 30.64 -13.48
N ARG A 242 -0.37 30.13 -12.66
CA ARG A 242 0.80 29.40 -13.15
C ARG A 242 0.39 28.07 -13.78
N VAL A 243 -0.51 27.31 -13.16
CA VAL A 243 -0.95 25.99 -13.65
C VAL A 243 -1.78 26.13 -14.93
N LYS A 244 -2.58 27.20 -15.08
CA LYS A 244 -3.29 27.51 -16.33
C LYS A 244 -2.35 27.63 -17.57
N ARG A 245 -1.10 28.03 -17.35
CA ARG A 245 -0.09 28.21 -18.42
C ARG A 245 0.66 26.91 -18.75
N ILE A 246 0.48 25.83 -17.99
CA ILE A 246 1.15 24.55 -18.22
C ILE A 246 0.69 23.97 -19.59
N ASP A 247 1.65 23.56 -20.39
CA ASP A 247 1.41 22.78 -21.61
C ASP A 247 1.20 21.31 -21.23
N PHE A 248 -0.02 20.84 -21.38
CA PHE A 248 -0.41 19.47 -21.00
C PHE A 248 0.41 18.40 -21.77
N ASP A 249 0.57 18.56 -23.09
CA ASP A 249 1.26 17.57 -23.90
C ASP A 249 2.75 17.51 -23.56
N LYS A 250 3.35 18.65 -23.26
CA LYS A 250 4.75 18.72 -22.78
C LYS A 250 4.89 18.04 -21.41
N GLU A 251 4.00 18.30 -20.48
CA GLU A 251 4.05 17.68 -19.15
C GLU A 251 3.73 16.18 -19.19
N TYR A 252 2.85 15.75 -20.09
CA TYR A 252 2.62 14.33 -20.37
C TYR A 252 3.93 13.63 -20.83
N ILE A 253 4.65 14.23 -21.80
CA ILE A 253 5.93 13.70 -22.30
C ILE A 253 6.98 13.69 -21.17
N ASN A 254 7.06 14.76 -20.39
CA ASN A 254 7.98 14.86 -19.25
C ASN A 254 7.71 13.77 -18.19
N THR A 255 6.46 13.59 -17.82
CA THR A 255 6.02 12.58 -16.84
C THR A 255 6.30 11.17 -17.36
N LYS A 256 5.99 10.89 -18.62
CA LYS A 256 6.27 9.62 -19.27
C LYS A 256 7.78 9.31 -19.30
N SER A 257 8.59 10.29 -19.67
CA SER A 257 10.05 10.16 -19.68
C SER A 257 10.62 9.92 -18.28
N TYR A 258 10.08 10.61 -17.25
CA TYR A 258 10.50 10.42 -15.86
C TYR A 258 10.26 8.97 -15.40
N TRP A 259 9.04 8.45 -15.54
CA TRP A 259 8.71 7.11 -15.06
C TRP A 259 9.47 6.01 -15.80
N ARG A 260 9.64 6.12 -17.10
CA ARG A 260 10.46 5.17 -17.89
C ARG A 260 11.93 5.16 -17.45
N LYS A 261 12.50 6.33 -17.19
CA LYS A 261 13.86 6.43 -16.62
C LYS A 261 13.91 5.84 -15.21
N TYR A 262 12.85 6.02 -14.41
CA TYR A 262 12.75 5.47 -13.08
C TYR A 262 12.74 3.93 -13.11
N VAL A 263 11.90 3.32 -13.93
CA VAL A 263 11.86 1.86 -14.11
C VAL A 263 13.24 1.34 -14.57
N LYS A 264 13.85 1.95 -15.57
CA LYS A 264 15.17 1.56 -16.07
C LYS A 264 16.25 1.65 -14.98
N LYS A 265 16.25 2.69 -14.17
CA LYS A 265 17.21 2.89 -13.06
C LYS A 265 17.06 1.83 -11.98
N HIS A 266 15.84 1.44 -11.67
CA HIS A 266 15.51 0.52 -10.58
C HIS A 266 15.24 -0.93 -11.04
N ASN A 267 15.68 -1.30 -12.25
CA ASN A 267 15.68 -2.67 -12.75
C ASN A 267 16.85 -3.47 -12.12
N GLY A 268 16.79 -3.72 -10.81
CA GLY A 268 17.86 -4.37 -10.05
C GLY A 268 18.08 -5.83 -10.42
N LEU A 269 17.02 -6.57 -10.75
CA LEU A 269 17.08 -7.99 -11.10
C LEU A 269 17.45 -8.25 -12.57
N LYS A 270 17.38 -7.25 -13.43
CA LYS A 270 17.69 -7.37 -14.89
C LYS A 270 16.98 -8.55 -15.55
N ILE A 271 15.70 -8.74 -15.21
CA ILE A 271 14.88 -9.80 -15.81
C ILE A 271 14.90 -9.65 -17.33
N LYS A 272 15.08 -10.75 -18.05
CA LYS A 272 15.07 -10.78 -19.52
C LYS A 272 13.73 -10.33 -20.08
N GLU A 273 13.73 -9.80 -21.29
CA GLU A 273 12.50 -9.55 -22.05
C GLU A 273 11.70 -10.84 -22.20
N PRO A 274 10.37 -10.77 -22.01
CA PRO A 274 9.50 -11.95 -21.99
C PRO A 274 9.40 -12.60 -23.40
N GLU A 275 9.41 -13.91 -23.44
CA GLU A 275 9.27 -14.70 -24.66
C GLU A 275 7.84 -15.22 -24.87
N ASN A 276 7.01 -15.15 -23.83
CA ASN A 276 5.61 -15.62 -23.85
C ASN A 276 4.74 -14.82 -22.89
N SER A 277 3.42 -14.97 -23.00
CA SER A 277 2.43 -14.22 -22.21
C SER A 277 2.53 -14.43 -20.68
N TYR A 278 3.03 -15.60 -20.24
CA TYR A 278 3.22 -15.87 -18.82
C TYR A 278 4.43 -15.08 -18.28
N GLU A 279 5.54 -15.07 -19.00
CA GLU A 279 6.71 -14.26 -18.65
C GLU A 279 6.42 -12.77 -18.75
N GLU A 280 5.63 -12.36 -19.75
CA GLU A 280 5.15 -10.99 -19.85
C GLU A 280 4.39 -10.57 -18.59
N ARG A 281 3.52 -11.43 -18.08
CA ARG A 281 2.78 -11.13 -16.86
C ARG A 281 3.68 -10.99 -15.63
N ILE A 282 4.69 -11.86 -15.47
CA ILE A 282 5.72 -11.73 -14.43
C ILE A 282 6.46 -10.40 -14.57
N TYR A 283 6.87 -10.06 -15.78
CA TYR A 283 7.60 -8.84 -16.09
C TYR A 283 6.78 -7.57 -15.80
N GLU A 284 5.50 -7.59 -16.12
CA GLU A 284 4.59 -6.47 -15.84
C GLU A 284 4.31 -6.32 -14.33
N ILE A 285 4.14 -7.42 -13.55
CA ILE A 285 4.04 -7.35 -12.09
C ILE A 285 5.33 -6.78 -11.49
N TYR A 286 6.48 -7.20 -12.01
CA TYR A 286 7.79 -6.68 -11.60
C TYR A 286 7.91 -5.17 -11.82
N LYS A 287 7.60 -4.69 -13.03
CA LYS A 287 7.62 -3.26 -13.35
C LYS A 287 6.60 -2.47 -12.53
N ARG A 288 5.39 -3.02 -12.34
CA ARG A 288 4.36 -2.40 -11.52
C ARG A 288 4.81 -2.29 -10.06
N SER A 289 5.55 -3.25 -9.53
CA SER A 289 6.14 -3.17 -8.18
C SER A 289 7.17 -2.04 -8.08
N ILE A 290 8.05 -1.87 -9.09
CA ILE A 290 8.99 -0.74 -9.16
C ILE A 290 8.24 0.61 -9.13
N LEU A 291 7.14 0.72 -9.85
CA LEU A 291 6.34 1.94 -9.97
C LEU A 291 5.47 2.20 -8.73
N LEU A 292 5.12 1.16 -7.97
CA LEU A 292 4.27 1.26 -6.79
C LEU A 292 5.06 1.76 -5.56
N PHE A 293 6.24 1.21 -5.27
CA PHE A 293 6.98 1.54 -4.04
C PHE A 293 7.19 3.04 -3.82
N PRO A 294 7.59 3.86 -4.81
CA PRO A 294 7.73 5.30 -4.61
C PRO A 294 6.40 5.99 -4.31
N LEU A 295 5.26 5.42 -4.73
CA LEU A 295 3.94 5.94 -4.38
C LEU A 295 3.55 5.62 -2.93
N LEU A 296 3.98 4.48 -2.38
CA LEU A 296 3.72 4.11 -0.99
C LEU A 296 4.68 4.77 0.01
N THR A 297 5.85 5.23 -0.45
CA THR A 297 6.92 5.75 0.40
C THR A 297 6.81 7.25 0.63
N ASN A 298 6.78 7.68 1.86
CA ASN A 298 6.88 9.11 2.23
C ASN A 298 8.29 9.61 1.93
N SER A 299 8.41 10.62 1.09
CA SER A 299 9.70 11.16 0.66
C SER A 299 10.50 11.85 1.77
N ASP A 300 9.85 12.30 2.84
CA ASP A 300 10.48 13.07 3.91
C ASP A 300 11.00 12.17 5.03
N THR A 301 10.27 11.13 5.37
CA THR A 301 10.60 10.23 6.47
C THR A 301 11.13 8.86 6.03
N GLY A 302 10.78 8.41 4.82
CA GLY A 302 11.05 7.05 4.34
C GLY A 302 10.01 6.02 4.82
N ALA A 303 9.02 6.42 5.60
CA ALA A 303 7.93 5.53 6.02
C ALA A 303 7.14 5.02 4.81
N ILE A 304 6.64 3.79 4.87
CA ILE A 304 5.95 3.14 3.76
C ILE A 304 4.59 2.68 4.24
N ILE A 305 3.51 3.13 3.60
CA ILE A 305 2.16 2.64 3.91
C ILE A 305 1.95 1.23 3.37
N ALA A 306 1.10 0.45 4.05
CA ALA A 306 0.77 -0.89 3.60
C ALA A 306 0.04 -0.87 2.24
N SER A 307 -0.93 0.01 2.09
CA SER A 307 -1.67 0.26 0.83
C SER A 307 -2.40 1.61 0.90
N PRO A 308 -2.69 2.27 -0.23
CA PRO A 308 -3.53 3.48 -0.26
C PRO A 308 -5.03 3.15 -0.15
N GLU A 309 -5.40 2.12 0.58
CA GLU A 309 -6.78 1.72 0.80
C GLU A 309 -7.29 2.25 2.15
N ILE A 310 -8.49 2.83 2.14
CA ILE A 310 -9.21 3.25 3.34
C ILE A 310 -10.64 2.75 3.24
N ASP A 311 -11.11 2.14 4.30
CA ASP A 311 -12.52 1.81 4.51
C ASP A 311 -13.11 2.87 5.44
N GLU A 312 -13.58 3.98 4.88
CA GLU A 312 -14.09 5.12 5.63
C GLU A 312 -15.29 4.76 6.51
N GLY A 313 -16.09 3.77 6.07
CA GLY A 313 -17.25 3.29 6.81
C GLY A 313 -16.95 2.23 7.87
N PHE A 314 -15.70 1.78 7.99
CA PHE A 314 -15.30 0.65 8.84
C PHE A 314 -16.15 -0.60 8.63
N THR A 315 -16.59 -0.82 7.39
CA THR A 315 -17.51 -1.91 7.05
C THR A 315 -16.79 -3.21 6.75
N LYS A 316 -15.50 -3.15 6.39
CA LYS A 316 -14.68 -4.29 6.01
C LYS A 316 -13.46 -4.48 6.92
N CYS A 317 -12.50 -3.57 6.91
CA CYS A 317 -11.24 -3.76 7.61
C CYS A 317 -10.63 -2.47 8.17
N GLY A 318 -11.24 -1.32 7.92
CA GLY A 318 -10.68 -0.04 8.33
C GLY A 318 -9.56 0.44 7.37
N ARG A 319 -8.49 1.02 7.91
CA ARG A 319 -7.54 1.82 7.14
C ARG A 319 -6.20 1.11 6.98
N TYR A 320 -5.73 0.96 5.72
CA TYR A 320 -4.42 0.41 5.36
C TYR A 320 -3.38 1.49 5.05
N ALA A 321 -3.80 2.73 4.90
CA ALA A 321 -2.90 3.86 4.70
C ALA A 321 -2.19 4.26 6.01
N TYR A 322 -1.45 3.31 6.60
CA TYR A 322 -0.55 3.47 7.73
C TYR A 322 0.75 2.70 7.48
N CYS A 323 1.78 3.02 8.24
CA CYS A 323 3.05 2.30 8.24
C CYS A 323 3.10 1.31 9.41
N TRP A 324 3.08 0.01 9.11
CA TRP A 324 3.49 -1.05 10.02
C TRP A 324 4.98 -1.28 9.84
N PRO A 325 5.80 -1.16 10.87
CA PRO A 325 7.25 -1.40 10.77
C PRO A 325 7.60 -2.78 10.19
N ARG A 326 6.88 -3.83 10.55
CA ARG A 326 7.04 -5.18 10.00
C ARG A 326 6.86 -5.22 8.48
N ASP A 327 5.74 -4.70 7.97
CA ASP A 327 5.43 -4.65 6.53
C ASP A 327 6.49 -3.82 5.78
N ALA A 328 6.83 -2.66 6.34
CA ALA A 328 7.83 -1.77 5.78
C ALA A 328 9.21 -2.42 5.67
N VAL A 329 9.60 -3.27 6.62
CA VAL A 329 10.88 -4.01 6.56
C VAL A 329 10.95 -4.97 5.37
N PHE A 330 9.88 -5.68 5.05
CA PHE A 330 9.85 -6.52 3.84
C PHE A 330 9.85 -5.67 2.56
N MET A 331 9.14 -4.53 2.58
CA MET A 331 9.17 -3.59 1.47
C MET A 331 10.56 -2.98 1.27
N THR A 332 11.27 -2.57 2.34
CA THR A 332 12.64 -2.06 2.24
C THR A 332 13.61 -3.12 1.70
N LYS A 333 13.44 -4.39 2.07
CA LYS A 333 14.24 -5.48 1.49
C LYS A 333 14.01 -5.60 -0.02
N ALA A 334 12.76 -5.55 -0.49
CA ALA A 334 12.45 -5.53 -1.91
C ALA A 334 13.02 -4.29 -2.61
N MET A 335 12.94 -3.12 -1.96
CA MET A 335 13.51 -1.87 -2.49
C MET A 335 15.03 -1.95 -2.63
N ASP A 336 15.73 -2.63 -1.72
CA ASP A 336 17.17 -2.86 -1.85
C ASP A 336 17.51 -3.75 -3.06
N ILE A 337 16.74 -4.82 -3.28
CA ILE A 337 16.85 -5.66 -4.49
C ILE A 337 16.68 -4.81 -5.77
N LEU A 338 15.82 -3.80 -5.71
CA LEU A 338 15.51 -2.87 -6.80
C LEU A 338 16.46 -1.66 -6.86
N ASN A 339 17.57 -1.63 -6.11
CA ASN A 339 18.51 -0.51 -6.02
C ASN A 339 17.87 0.81 -5.53
N MET A 340 16.88 0.75 -4.63
CA MET A 340 16.25 1.90 -3.97
C MET A 340 16.84 2.15 -2.57
N ASN A 341 18.15 1.96 -2.41
CA ASN A 341 18.84 1.93 -1.11
C ASN A 341 18.72 3.25 -0.33
N LYS A 342 18.60 4.39 -1.03
CA LYS A 342 18.48 5.71 -0.37
C LYS A 342 17.15 5.86 0.38
N GLU A 343 16.09 5.37 -0.21
CA GLU A 343 14.76 5.35 0.38
C GLU A 343 14.73 4.39 1.58
N THR A 344 15.32 3.22 1.43
CA THR A 344 15.51 2.25 2.53
C THR A 344 16.32 2.83 3.68
N GLU A 345 17.46 3.46 3.41
CA GLU A 345 18.26 4.12 4.46
C GLU A 345 17.44 5.17 5.22
N LYS A 346 16.62 5.94 4.51
CA LYS A 346 15.78 6.98 5.12
C LYS A 346 14.76 6.39 6.09
N PHE A 347 14.14 5.26 5.75
CA PHE A 347 13.24 4.54 6.65
C PHE A 347 13.90 4.24 7.99
N TYR A 348 15.09 3.66 8.00
CA TYR A 348 15.80 3.31 9.25
C TYR A 348 16.38 4.55 9.96
N LYS A 349 17.04 5.45 9.22
CA LYS A 349 17.77 6.59 9.81
C LYS A 349 16.83 7.71 10.30
N VAL A 350 15.68 7.88 9.67
CA VAL A 350 14.74 8.97 10.00
C VAL A 350 13.50 8.43 10.69
N PHE A 351 12.71 7.60 10.00
CA PHE A 351 11.42 7.14 10.54
C PHE A 351 11.57 6.24 11.76
N CYS A 352 12.36 5.16 11.68
CA CYS A 352 12.51 4.23 12.79
C CYS A 352 13.11 4.92 14.03
N LYS A 353 14.11 5.78 13.86
CA LYS A 353 14.69 6.52 15.00
C LYS A 353 13.69 7.49 15.64
N LYS A 354 12.86 8.15 14.82
CA LYS A 354 11.86 9.11 15.30
C LYS A 354 10.73 8.42 16.06
N THR A 355 10.36 7.22 15.66
CA THR A 355 9.19 6.49 16.17
C THR A 355 9.52 5.48 17.26
N GLN A 356 10.81 5.18 17.50
CA GLN A 356 11.19 4.29 18.58
C GLN A 356 10.86 4.88 19.95
N SER A 357 10.11 4.13 20.76
CA SER A 357 9.75 4.51 22.13
C SER A 357 10.97 4.50 23.06
N LYS A 358 10.84 5.13 24.23
CA LYS A 358 11.94 5.19 25.23
C LYS A 358 12.38 3.83 25.73
N ASN A 359 11.48 2.85 25.81
CA ASN A 359 11.78 1.47 26.24
C ASN A 359 12.43 0.62 25.13
N GLY A 360 12.50 1.13 23.88
CA GLY A 360 13.14 0.48 22.75
C GLY A 360 12.21 -0.19 21.75
N MET A 361 10.90 -0.25 22.03
CA MET A 361 9.91 -0.87 21.13
C MET A 361 9.41 0.08 20.05
N TRP A 362 8.70 -0.48 19.07
CA TRP A 362 7.79 0.21 18.17
C TRP A 362 6.37 -0.25 18.42
N GLU A 363 5.43 0.70 18.31
CA GLU A 363 4.00 0.41 18.31
C GLU A 363 3.58 -0.34 17.03
N GLN A 364 2.37 -0.89 17.03
CA GLN A 364 1.83 -1.66 15.92
C GLN A 364 1.92 -0.89 14.58
N ARG A 365 1.54 0.39 14.58
CA ARG A 365 1.51 1.21 13.36
C ARG A 365 1.60 2.71 13.64
N PHE A 366 1.95 3.45 12.59
CA PHE A 366 2.18 4.88 12.65
C PHE A 366 1.62 5.58 11.41
N TYR A 367 1.35 6.89 11.53
CA TYR A 367 1.32 7.76 10.37
C TYR A 367 2.71 7.89 9.75
N THR A 368 2.78 8.19 8.46
CA THR A 368 4.08 8.28 7.76
C THR A 368 4.92 9.49 8.19
N ASP A 369 4.32 10.48 8.85
CA ASP A 369 5.04 11.59 9.50
C ASP A 369 5.67 11.20 10.85
N GLY A 370 5.42 9.97 11.33
CA GLY A 370 5.93 9.41 12.58
C GLY A 370 5.04 9.67 13.79
N LYS A 371 3.83 10.21 13.62
CA LYS A 371 2.82 10.28 14.70
C LYS A 371 2.22 8.91 14.93
N LEU A 372 1.72 8.69 16.17
CA LEU A 372 1.01 7.48 16.52
C LEU A 372 -0.29 7.37 15.74
N ALA A 373 -0.51 6.24 15.08
CA ALA A 373 -1.78 5.89 14.48
C ALA A 373 -2.67 5.15 15.50
N PRO A 374 -4.00 5.21 15.37
CA PRO A 374 -4.88 4.40 16.21
C PRO A 374 -4.55 2.91 16.06
N CYS A 375 -4.31 2.21 17.16
CA CYS A 375 -4.07 0.77 17.20
C CYS A 375 -4.87 0.14 18.34
N TRP A 376 -5.11 -1.16 18.25
CA TRP A 376 -5.91 -1.91 19.24
C TRP A 376 -5.15 -3.04 19.88
N GLY A 377 -3.91 -3.27 19.48
CA GLY A 377 -3.13 -4.38 19.93
C GLY A 377 -1.64 -4.07 20.04
N TYR A 378 -0.96 -4.94 20.76
CA TYR A 378 0.48 -4.90 20.96
C TYR A 378 1.12 -6.00 20.11
N GLN A 379 2.07 -5.67 19.26
CA GLN A 379 2.73 -6.64 18.38
C GLN A 379 4.25 -6.54 18.56
N VAL A 380 4.84 -7.55 19.21
CA VAL A 380 6.26 -7.56 19.51
C VAL A 380 7.14 -7.80 18.27
N ASP A 381 6.60 -8.44 17.24
CA ASP A 381 7.28 -8.70 15.97
C ASP A 381 7.55 -7.42 15.17
N GLU A 382 6.81 -6.32 15.39
CA GLU A 382 7.12 -5.01 14.84
C GLU A 382 8.53 -4.56 15.25
N THR A 383 8.82 -4.72 16.54
CA THR A 383 10.15 -4.37 17.10
C THR A 383 11.25 -5.29 16.58
N ALA A 384 11.00 -6.59 16.57
CA ALA A 384 11.97 -7.57 16.09
C ALA A 384 12.29 -7.39 14.60
N SER A 385 11.29 -7.09 13.80
CA SER A 385 11.43 -6.90 12.35
C SER A 385 12.35 -5.74 12.01
N VAL A 386 12.34 -4.62 12.77
CA VAL A 386 13.23 -3.49 12.49
C VAL A 386 14.71 -3.90 12.66
N VAL A 387 15.05 -4.65 13.69
CA VAL A 387 16.43 -5.13 13.90
C VAL A 387 16.85 -6.07 12.75
N TYR A 388 15.97 -7.00 12.38
CA TYR A 388 16.17 -7.86 11.22
C TYR A 388 16.41 -7.04 9.94
N GLY A 389 15.57 -6.04 9.68
CA GLY A 389 15.66 -5.23 8.49
C GLY A 389 16.93 -4.39 8.38
N VAL A 390 17.46 -3.87 9.49
CA VAL A 390 18.75 -3.16 9.51
C VAL A 390 19.88 -4.06 9.01
N TYR A 391 19.92 -5.32 9.45
CA TYR A 391 20.94 -6.26 9.00
C TYR A 391 20.71 -6.71 7.55
N GLU A 392 19.46 -6.91 7.13
CA GLU A 392 19.12 -7.23 5.73
C GLU A 392 19.59 -6.12 4.78
N HIS A 393 19.34 -4.85 5.11
CA HIS A 393 19.84 -3.71 4.32
C HIS A 393 21.37 -3.70 4.22
N TYR A 394 22.06 -3.97 5.33
CA TYR A 394 23.53 -4.12 5.31
C TYR A 394 23.99 -5.21 4.34
N LYS A 395 23.29 -6.33 4.26
CA LYS A 395 23.68 -7.42 3.34
C LYS A 395 23.73 -6.97 1.87
N TYR A 396 22.89 -6.00 1.48
CA TYR A 396 22.90 -5.43 0.14
C TYR A 396 23.94 -4.32 -0.03
N THR A 397 24.02 -3.41 0.93
CA THR A 397 24.84 -2.20 0.80
C THR A 397 26.28 -2.36 1.24
N LYS A 398 26.57 -3.34 2.12
CA LYS A 398 27.84 -3.54 2.80
C LYS A 398 28.34 -2.28 3.56
N SER A 399 27.43 -1.39 3.92
CA SER A 399 27.74 -0.13 4.58
C SER A 399 27.90 -0.30 6.11
N GLU A 400 29.12 -0.48 6.60
CA GLU A 400 29.39 -0.46 8.05
C GLU A 400 29.01 0.88 8.70
N LYS A 401 29.13 1.97 7.96
CA LYS A 401 28.67 3.29 8.41
C LYS A 401 27.19 3.27 8.76
N PHE A 402 26.36 2.64 7.91
CA PHE A 402 24.92 2.49 8.17
C PHE A 402 24.67 1.66 9.44
N LEU A 403 25.41 0.56 9.66
CA LEU A 403 25.29 -0.24 10.88
C LEU A 403 25.66 0.58 12.13
N LYS A 404 26.79 1.30 12.09
CA LYS A 404 27.23 2.17 13.21
C LYS A 404 26.17 3.22 13.57
N GLU A 405 25.62 3.89 12.55
CA GLU A 405 24.58 4.92 12.72
C GLU A 405 23.28 4.37 13.34
N ASN A 406 22.94 3.10 13.13
CA ASN A 406 21.72 2.48 13.63
C ASN A 406 21.93 1.53 14.83
N LEU A 407 23.17 1.30 15.25
CA LEU A 407 23.50 0.35 16.32
C LEU A 407 22.75 0.63 17.63
N GLN A 408 22.77 1.88 18.12
CA GLN A 408 22.10 2.25 19.37
C GLN A 408 20.59 1.99 19.32
N MET A 409 19.96 2.23 18.17
CA MET A 409 18.54 1.93 17.94
C MET A 409 18.27 0.43 18.06
N CYS A 410 19.12 -0.39 17.41
CA CYS A 410 19.01 -1.85 17.48
C CYS A 410 19.28 -2.38 18.90
N GLU A 411 20.28 -1.85 19.62
CA GLU A 411 20.57 -2.23 21.00
C GLU A 411 19.40 -1.98 21.94
N LYS A 412 18.75 -0.81 21.85
CA LYS A 412 17.56 -0.50 22.64
C LYS A 412 16.39 -1.46 22.33
N ALA A 413 16.20 -1.79 21.05
CA ALA A 413 15.17 -2.75 20.63
C ALA A 413 15.46 -4.14 21.20
N VAL A 414 16.69 -4.62 21.10
CA VAL A 414 17.11 -5.92 21.62
C VAL A 414 17.02 -5.96 23.15
N ASP A 415 17.36 -4.89 23.86
CA ASP A 415 17.17 -4.81 25.30
C ASP A 415 15.69 -4.90 25.71
N PHE A 416 14.78 -4.32 24.92
CA PHE A 416 13.36 -4.52 25.11
C PHE A 416 12.96 -5.98 24.87
N LEU A 417 13.37 -6.58 23.75
CA LEU A 417 13.07 -7.98 23.43
C LEU A 417 13.60 -8.97 24.47
N LYS A 418 14.82 -8.73 25.03
CA LYS A 418 15.37 -9.53 26.14
C LYS A 418 14.46 -9.50 27.36
N ARG A 419 13.96 -8.32 27.75
CA ARG A 419 13.04 -8.17 28.88
C ARG A 419 11.70 -8.85 28.62
N TYR A 420 11.17 -8.72 27.40
CA TYR A 420 9.93 -9.38 26.99
C TYR A 420 10.04 -10.91 27.07
N VAL A 421 11.13 -11.49 26.50
CA VAL A 421 11.38 -12.93 26.53
C VAL A 421 11.49 -13.46 27.97
N LYS A 422 12.21 -12.75 28.85
CA LYS A 422 12.32 -13.14 30.26
C LYS A 422 10.99 -13.09 30.99
N ASP A 423 10.13 -12.13 30.67
CA ASP A 423 8.83 -11.97 31.30
C ASP A 423 7.85 -13.10 30.89
N TRP A 424 7.86 -13.48 29.62
CA TRP A 424 6.87 -14.42 29.08
C TRP A 424 7.36 -15.86 28.97
N LEU A 425 8.65 -16.13 28.85
CA LEU A 425 9.17 -17.50 28.64
C LEU A 425 9.87 -18.11 29.87
N GLU A 426 10.37 -17.30 30.82
CA GLU A 426 10.91 -17.84 32.06
C GLU A 426 9.75 -18.27 32.96
N LYS A 427 9.75 -19.55 33.39
CA LYS A 427 8.78 -20.08 34.34
C LYS A 427 8.82 -19.26 35.62
N ASN A 428 7.76 -18.51 35.88
CA ASN A 428 7.49 -18.00 37.18
C ASN A 428 6.25 -18.73 37.76
N GLU A 429 6.30 -19.00 39.06
CA GLU A 429 5.19 -19.57 39.85
C GLU A 429 3.88 -18.89 39.46
N ASP A 430 2.78 -19.61 39.51
CA ASP A 430 1.40 -19.26 39.04
C ASP A 430 0.81 -17.96 39.59
N THR A 431 1.61 -17.06 40.15
CA THR A 431 1.19 -15.85 40.85
C THR A 431 1.84 -14.56 40.36
N LYS A 432 2.68 -14.59 39.30
CA LYS A 432 3.38 -13.40 38.86
C LYS A 432 2.61 -12.64 37.81
N GLU A 433 2.28 -11.42 38.15
CA GLU A 433 1.75 -10.42 37.22
C GLU A 433 2.79 -10.10 36.13
N HIS A 434 2.45 -10.32 34.84
CA HIS A 434 3.35 -10.01 33.75
C HIS A 434 3.57 -8.50 33.63
N LYS A 435 4.82 -8.12 33.38
CA LYS A 435 5.21 -6.73 33.24
C LYS A 435 4.88 -6.13 31.87
N TYR A 436 4.77 -6.99 30.86
CA TYR A 436 4.48 -6.61 29.48
C TYR A 436 3.18 -7.25 29.02
N HIS A 437 2.38 -6.52 28.24
CA HIS A 437 1.21 -7.09 27.58
C HIS A 437 1.62 -8.24 26.66
N VAL A 438 0.76 -9.24 26.55
CA VAL A 438 0.91 -10.31 25.59
C VAL A 438 0.75 -9.77 24.18
N SER A 439 1.46 -10.35 23.22
CA SER A 439 1.42 -9.89 21.81
C SER A 439 0.16 -10.38 21.12
N TYR A 440 -0.42 -9.54 20.25
CA TYR A 440 -1.26 -10.03 19.17
C TYR A 440 -0.42 -10.82 18.16
N ASP A 441 -1.09 -11.72 17.45
CA ASP A 441 -0.50 -12.42 16.30
C ASP A 441 -0.26 -11.48 15.11
N LEU A 442 0.50 -11.96 14.13
CA LEU A 442 0.77 -11.28 12.87
C LEU A 442 -0.50 -10.77 12.18
N TRP A 443 -1.61 -11.48 12.30
CA TRP A 443 -2.88 -11.19 11.63
C TRP A 443 -3.81 -10.25 12.43
N GLU A 444 -3.37 -9.81 13.61
CA GLU A 444 -4.14 -8.93 14.49
C GLU A 444 -5.48 -9.54 14.96
N MET A 445 -5.52 -10.87 15.08
CA MET A 445 -6.74 -11.63 15.37
C MET A 445 -6.84 -12.15 16.79
N CYS A 446 -5.73 -12.51 17.42
CA CYS A 446 -5.72 -13.06 18.78
C CYS A 446 -4.45 -12.74 19.55
N GLU A 447 -4.59 -12.60 20.86
CA GLU A 447 -3.49 -12.46 21.79
C GLU A 447 -2.88 -13.83 22.14
N GLY A 448 -1.59 -13.87 22.42
CA GLY A 448 -0.89 -15.09 22.82
C GLY A 448 0.63 -15.02 22.63
N VAL A 449 1.29 -16.11 23.01
CA VAL A 449 2.71 -16.33 22.71
C VAL A 449 2.80 -17.05 21.38
N HIS A 450 2.97 -16.29 20.31
CA HIS A 450 2.90 -16.77 18.93
C HIS A 450 4.24 -17.26 18.41
N LEU A 451 4.21 -18.33 17.62
CA LEU A 451 5.39 -18.89 16.99
C LEU A 451 6.07 -17.88 16.06
N TYR A 452 5.31 -17.14 15.24
CA TYR A 452 5.86 -16.11 14.34
C TYR A 452 6.60 -15.02 15.12
N SER A 453 5.98 -14.48 16.18
CA SER A 453 6.57 -13.44 17.02
C SER A 453 7.86 -13.93 17.70
N LEU A 454 7.87 -15.18 18.21
CA LEU A 454 9.09 -15.77 18.77
C LEU A 454 10.18 -15.99 17.73
N ALA A 455 9.80 -16.39 16.51
CA ALA A 455 10.75 -16.57 15.42
C ALA A 455 11.37 -15.24 14.97
N SER A 456 10.59 -14.16 14.93
CA SER A 456 11.10 -12.82 14.64
C SER A 456 12.08 -12.33 15.72
N ILE A 457 11.78 -12.57 17.02
CA ILE A 457 12.70 -12.27 18.13
C ILE A 457 14.01 -13.07 18.02
N TYR A 458 13.92 -14.37 17.72
CA TYR A 458 15.09 -15.21 17.48
C TYR A 458 16.00 -14.63 16.40
N SER A 459 15.39 -14.21 15.28
CA SER A 459 16.12 -13.59 14.17
C SER A 459 16.70 -12.22 14.52
N ALA A 460 15.99 -11.40 15.30
CA ALA A 460 16.52 -10.12 15.80
C ALA A 460 17.76 -10.33 16.66
N PHE A 461 17.77 -11.34 17.53
CA PHE A 461 18.95 -11.71 18.33
C PHE A 461 20.10 -12.18 17.45
N GLU A 462 19.84 -12.99 16.43
CA GLU A 462 20.86 -13.40 15.46
C GLU A 462 21.45 -12.19 14.71
N CYS A 463 20.58 -11.27 14.27
CA CYS A 463 21.00 -10.09 13.52
C CYS A 463 21.87 -9.14 14.35
N ILE A 464 21.56 -8.87 15.61
CA ILE A 464 22.40 -7.99 16.45
C ILE A 464 23.77 -8.65 16.75
N LEU A 465 23.83 -9.97 16.93
CA LEU A 465 25.10 -10.69 17.07
C LEU A 465 25.97 -10.54 15.83
N LYS A 466 25.38 -10.69 14.63
CA LYS A 466 26.09 -10.48 13.36
C LYS A 466 26.50 -9.02 13.15
N ILE A 467 25.71 -8.04 13.62
CA ILE A 467 26.08 -6.63 13.60
C ILE A 467 27.31 -6.39 14.48
N TYR A 468 27.34 -6.94 15.70
CA TYR A 468 28.51 -6.85 16.58
C TYR A 468 29.75 -7.53 15.98
N GLU A 469 29.60 -8.70 15.37
CA GLU A 469 30.66 -9.40 14.67
C GLU A 469 31.23 -8.57 13.51
N THR A 470 30.33 -8.00 12.68
CA THR A 470 30.72 -7.17 11.53
C THR A 470 31.46 -5.91 11.92
N LEU A 471 31.03 -5.25 12.98
CA LEU A 471 31.63 -4.00 13.43
C LEU A 471 32.93 -4.22 14.23
N GLY A 472 33.13 -5.41 14.86
CA GLY A 472 34.32 -5.76 15.59
C GLY A 472 34.75 -4.68 16.59
N ASP A 473 36.04 -4.36 16.62
CA ASP A 473 36.61 -3.31 17.50
C ASP A 473 36.18 -1.89 17.14
N ASN A 474 35.63 -1.69 15.93
CA ASN A 474 35.11 -0.40 15.45
C ASN A 474 33.80 0.04 16.13
N VAL A 475 33.24 -0.77 17.04
CA VAL A 475 32.06 -0.41 17.85
C VAL A 475 32.38 0.71 18.84
N SER A 476 33.67 0.99 19.10
CA SER A 476 34.17 1.81 20.22
C SER A 476 34.95 3.06 19.79
N GLU A 477 34.49 3.87 18.87
CA GLU A 477 35.20 5.10 18.45
C GLU A 477 35.25 6.23 19.51
N PHE A 478 34.50 6.15 20.63
CA PHE A 478 34.49 7.18 21.67
C PHE A 478 34.50 6.59 23.09
N GLU A 479 35.54 6.92 23.86
CA GLU A 479 35.77 6.77 25.30
C GLU A 479 35.76 5.35 25.94
N ASN A 480 36.86 4.98 26.58
CA ASN A 480 37.09 3.76 27.39
C ASN A 480 36.77 2.42 26.73
N ASN A 481 37.52 2.05 25.72
CA ASN A 481 37.38 0.83 24.90
C ASN A 481 37.13 -0.46 25.70
N ARG A 482 37.76 -0.65 26.84
CA ARG A 482 37.73 -1.91 27.60
C ARG A 482 36.36 -2.17 28.28
N LEU A 483 35.80 -1.19 28.96
CA LEU A 483 34.53 -1.33 29.68
C LEU A 483 33.34 -1.53 28.68
N LYS A 484 33.42 -0.89 27.54
CA LYS A 484 32.37 -1.04 26.50
C LYS A 484 32.46 -2.42 25.83
N GLN A 485 33.67 -2.91 25.56
CA GLN A 485 33.89 -4.27 25.05
C GLN A 485 33.38 -5.34 26.01
N GLU A 486 33.73 -5.22 27.32
CA GLU A 486 33.24 -6.13 28.36
C GLU A 486 31.73 -6.14 28.46
N LYS A 487 31.04 -4.97 28.29
CA LYS A 487 29.58 -4.85 28.27
C LYS A 487 28.98 -5.53 27.04
N ILE A 488 29.58 -5.36 25.86
CA ILE A 488 29.14 -6.02 24.62
C ILE A 488 29.29 -7.53 24.73
N GLU A 489 30.42 -8.03 25.20
CA GLU A 489 30.64 -9.48 25.37
C GLU A 489 29.67 -10.10 26.40
N LYS A 490 29.37 -9.39 27.48
CA LYS A 490 28.32 -9.81 28.41
C LYS A 490 26.96 -9.86 27.75
N SER A 491 26.62 -8.84 26.93
CA SER A 491 25.36 -8.77 26.18
C SER A 491 25.25 -9.90 25.14
N LYS A 492 26.31 -10.20 24.39
CA LYS A 492 26.34 -11.30 23.42
C LYS A 492 25.99 -12.64 24.10
N LYS A 493 26.68 -12.99 25.20
CA LYS A 493 26.39 -14.23 25.95
C LYS A 493 24.96 -14.32 26.46
N GLU A 494 24.40 -13.20 26.91
CA GLU A 494 23.01 -13.14 27.35
C GLU A 494 22.03 -13.35 26.14
N ILE A 495 22.30 -12.72 24.99
CA ILE A 495 21.51 -12.84 23.79
C ILE A 495 21.54 -14.28 23.27
N GLU A 496 22.71 -14.89 23.16
CA GLU A 496 22.89 -16.31 22.77
C GLU A 496 22.09 -17.25 23.67
N LYS A 497 22.15 -17.04 24.99
CA LYS A 497 21.36 -17.81 25.96
C LYS A 497 19.85 -17.66 25.67
N LEU A 498 19.36 -16.42 25.55
CA LEU A 498 17.93 -16.15 25.33
C LEU A 498 17.46 -16.67 23.96
N GLN A 499 18.28 -16.55 22.94
CA GLN A 499 18.00 -17.12 21.60
C GLN A 499 17.80 -18.64 21.69
N LEU A 500 18.65 -19.34 22.45
CA LEU A 500 18.50 -20.78 22.69
C LEU A 500 17.22 -21.10 23.49
N GLU A 501 16.88 -20.28 24.48
CA GLU A 501 15.63 -20.45 25.27
C GLU A 501 14.39 -20.25 24.39
N VAL A 502 14.37 -19.25 23.51
CA VAL A 502 13.28 -19.05 22.53
C VAL A 502 13.10 -20.31 21.67
N LYS A 503 14.19 -20.86 21.12
CA LYS A 503 14.13 -22.08 20.28
C LYS A 503 13.65 -23.29 21.10
N LYS A 504 14.11 -23.45 22.32
CA LYS A 504 13.65 -24.52 23.23
C LYS A 504 12.17 -24.37 23.56
N TYR A 505 11.71 -23.15 23.83
CA TYR A 505 10.31 -22.89 24.12
C TYR A 505 9.41 -23.27 22.93
N ILE A 506 9.75 -22.86 21.70
CA ILE A 506 9.02 -23.21 20.49
C ILE A 506 8.95 -24.74 20.35
N ASN A 507 10.09 -25.46 20.49
CA ASN A 507 10.12 -26.92 20.36
C ASN A 507 9.30 -27.65 21.41
N LYS A 508 9.20 -27.12 22.63
CA LYS A 508 8.53 -27.75 23.76
C LYS A 508 7.04 -27.42 23.82
N ASN A 509 6.66 -26.17 23.56
CA ASN A 509 5.31 -25.69 23.83
C ASN A 509 4.47 -25.45 22.57
N LEU A 510 5.13 -25.29 21.41
CA LEU A 510 4.48 -24.98 20.13
C LEU A 510 4.63 -26.11 19.09
N TYR A 511 5.13 -27.26 19.49
CA TYR A 511 5.06 -28.50 18.70
C TYR A 511 4.01 -29.41 19.31
N ASP A 512 2.96 -29.72 18.56
CA ASP A 512 1.90 -30.63 18.97
C ASP A 512 2.22 -32.04 18.51
N GLU A 513 2.46 -32.95 19.46
CA GLU A 513 2.85 -34.35 19.17
C GLU A 513 1.72 -35.15 18.54
N ASP A 514 0.45 -34.85 18.83
CA ASP A 514 -0.70 -35.53 18.23
C ASP A 514 -0.89 -35.10 16.77
N LYS A 515 -0.75 -33.81 16.49
CA LYS A 515 -0.79 -33.26 15.13
C LYS A 515 0.50 -33.51 14.36
N LYS A 516 1.59 -33.85 15.04
CA LYS A 516 2.97 -33.94 14.53
C LYS A 516 3.40 -32.69 13.77
N SER A 517 3.01 -31.52 14.27
CA SER A 517 3.26 -30.24 13.62
C SER A 517 3.45 -29.11 14.62
N TYR A 518 4.17 -28.06 14.21
CA TYR A 518 4.13 -26.79 14.91
C TYR A 518 2.74 -26.17 14.79
N VAL A 519 2.35 -25.37 15.80
CA VAL A 519 1.07 -24.65 15.89
C VAL A 519 1.30 -23.17 16.14
N ARG A 520 0.30 -22.32 15.90
CA ARG A 520 0.47 -20.87 15.93
C ARG A 520 0.75 -20.29 17.32
N ASN A 521 0.07 -20.80 18.35
CA ASN A 521 0.34 -20.45 19.76
C ASN A 521 -0.07 -21.59 20.72
N THR A 522 0.14 -21.41 22.03
CA THR A 522 -0.10 -22.44 23.05
C THR A 522 -1.57 -22.70 23.32
N GLU A 523 -2.43 -21.71 23.18
CA GLU A 523 -3.85 -21.76 23.52
C GLU A 523 -4.71 -22.10 22.31
N ASP A 524 -4.36 -21.56 21.14
CA ASP A 524 -5.02 -21.84 19.87
C ASP A 524 -4.10 -22.64 18.94
N LYS A 525 -4.19 -23.95 19.03
CA LYS A 525 -3.35 -24.91 18.28
C LYS A 525 -3.72 -25.04 16.81
N LYS A 526 -4.29 -24.03 16.17
CA LYS A 526 -4.60 -24.04 14.73
C LYS A 526 -3.33 -24.05 13.90
N MET A 527 -3.44 -24.63 12.70
CA MET A 527 -2.47 -24.41 11.64
C MET A 527 -2.57 -22.96 11.16
N ASP A 528 -1.41 -22.39 10.89
CA ASP A 528 -1.27 -21.02 10.44
C ASP A 528 -0.09 -20.93 9.48
N ILE A 529 -0.27 -20.23 8.37
CA ILE A 529 0.78 -20.11 7.36
C ILE A 529 2.00 -19.34 7.86
N SER A 530 1.82 -18.46 8.84
CA SER A 530 2.91 -17.68 9.45
C SER A 530 3.96 -18.54 10.18
N ILE A 531 3.62 -19.79 10.51
CA ILE A 531 4.55 -20.78 11.07
C ILE A 531 5.77 -20.96 10.15
N ILE A 532 5.60 -20.83 8.84
CA ILE A 532 6.69 -20.88 7.85
C ILE A 532 7.73 -19.79 8.09
N GLY A 533 7.35 -18.69 8.71
CA GLY A 533 8.28 -17.63 9.14
C GLY A 533 9.44 -18.13 9.97
N ALA A 534 9.25 -19.18 10.78
CA ALA A 534 10.34 -19.83 11.55
C ALA A 534 11.38 -20.54 10.68
N VAL A 535 11.08 -20.82 9.42
CA VAL A 535 12.02 -21.39 8.44
C VAL A 535 12.56 -20.29 7.54
N THR A 536 11.66 -19.58 6.87
CA THR A 536 11.98 -18.46 5.99
C THR A 536 11.03 -17.28 6.28
N PRO A 537 11.51 -16.09 6.69
CA PRO A 537 12.92 -15.65 6.62
C PRO A 537 13.75 -15.83 7.90
N PHE A 538 13.18 -16.27 9.03
CA PHE A 538 13.81 -16.13 10.36
C PHE A 538 14.81 -17.24 10.75
N ASN A 539 14.92 -18.31 9.98
CA ASN A 539 15.94 -19.37 10.11
C ASN A 539 16.06 -20.05 11.48
N VAL A 540 14.97 -20.12 12.25
CA VAL A 540 14.97 -20.86 13.54
C VAL A 540 15.20 -22.34 13.32
N PHE A 541 14.58 -22.89 12.29
CA PHE A 541 14.67 -24.29 11.88
C PHE A 541 15.15 -24.43 10.43
N LYS A 542 15.78 -25.57 10.14
CA LYS A 542 16.16 -25.91 8.76
C LYS A 542 14.96 -26.46 8.01
N SER A 543 14.78 -26.06 6.76
CA SER A 543 13.66 -26.47 5.90
C SER A 543 13.48 -27.99 5.76
N LYS A 544 14.57 -28.76 5.88
CA LYS A 544 14.58 -30.24 5.78
C LYS A 544 14.43 -30.96 7.11
N GLU A 545 14.27 -30.27 8.25
CA GLU A 545 14.00 -30.93 9.53
C GLU A 545 12.65 -31.66 9.49
N LYS A 546 12.58 -32.88 10.03
CA LYS A 546 11.38 -33.73 9.96
C LYS A 546 10.14 -33.07 10.54
N LYS A 547 10.28 -32.34 11.66
CA LYS A 547 9.21 -31.58 12.28
C LYS A 547 8.66 -30.48 11.36
N VAL A 548 9.54 -29.79 10.62
CA VAL A 548 9.18 -28.77 9.63
C VAL A 548 8.46 -29.41 8.44
N GLN A 549 8.99 -30.51 7.90
CA GLN A 549 8.33 -31.21 6.79
C GLN A 549 6.91 -31.67 7.14
N ASN A 550 6.74 -32.27 8.31
CA ASN A 550 5.43 -32.69 8.81
C ASN A 550 4.47 -31.48 8.96
N THR A 551 5.00 -30.34 9.45
CA THR A 551 4.23 -29.09 9.57
C THR A 551 3.76 -28.60 8.20
N VAL A 552 4.64 -28.62 7.21
CA VAL A 552 4.29 -28.22 5.83
C VAL A 552 3.27 -29.18 5.19
N GLU A 553 3.39 -30.48 5.44
CA GLU A 553 2.36 -31.44 5.02
C GLU A 553 1.00 -31.09 5.63
N ARG A 554 0.98 -30.74 6.92
CA ARG A 554 -0.26 -30.32 7.61
C ARG A 554 -0.80 -29.00 7.06
N ILE A 555 0.05 -28.01 6.80
CA ILE A 555 -0.32 -26.73 6.14
C ILE A 555 -0.99 -27.02 4.79
N ASN A 556 -0.42 -27.90 3.96
CA ASN A 556 -1.01 -28.26 2.68
C ASN A 556 -2.40 -28.90 2.79
N LEU A 557 -2.63 -29.68 3.84
CA LEU A 557 -3.92 -30.33 4.08
C LEU A 557 -4.98 -29.37 4.63
N SER A 558 -4.57 -28.41 5.48
CA SER A 558 -5.50 -27.59 6.24
C SER A 558 -5.75 -26.20 5.62
N LEU A 559 -4.78 -25.61 4.92
CA LEU A 559 -4.83 -24.22 4.48
C LEU A 559 -4.92 -24.04 2.98
N ARG A 560 -4.69 -25.08 2.18
CA ARG A 560 -4.79 -24.98 0.74
C ARG A 560 -6.27 -24.93 0.33
N THR A 561 -6.65 -23.87 -0.38
CA THR A 561 -8.01 -23.73 -0.91
C THR A 561 -8.23 -24.61 -2.16
N TYR A 562 -9.47 -24.81 -2.55
CA TYR A 562 -9.80 -25.58 -3.77
C TYR A 562 -9.29 -24.91 -5.05
N THR A 563 -9.03 -23.60 -5.03
CA THR A 563 -8.43 -22.84 -6.14
C THR A 563 -6.92 -22.98 -6.24
N GLY A 564 -6.28 -23.59 -5.24
CA GLY A 564 -4.84 -23.86 -5.19
C GLY A 564 -4.01 -22.83 -4.41
N GLY A 565 -4.61 -21.77 -3.89
CA GLY A 565 -3.94 -20.81 -3.01
C GLY A 565 -4.00 -21.20 -1.54
N TYR A 566 -3.34 -20.44 -0.66
CA TYR A 566 -3.31 -20.67 0.78
C TYR A 566 -3.98 -19.54 1.54
N GLN A 567 -4.90 -19.89 2.46
CA GLN A 567 -5.47 -18.97 3.44
C GLN A 567 -4.52 -18.77 4.63
N ARG A 568 -4.79 -17.79 5.50
CA ARG A 568 -3.93 -17.46 6.65
C ARG A 568 -3.83 -18.58 7.68
N PHE A 569 -4.98 -19.07 8.15
CA PHE A 569 -5.07 -20.09 9.21
C PHE A 569 -6.35 -20.93 9.10
N GLU A 570 -6.40 -22.03 9.84
CA GLU A 570 -7.56 -22.93 9.89
C GLU A 570 -8.83 -22.17 10.31
N ASN A 571 -9.91 -22.33 9.54
CA ASN A 571 -11.19 -21.66 9.74
C ASN A 571 -11.11 -20.14 9.67
N ASP A 572 -10.22 -19.61 8.83
CA ASP A 572 -10.20 -18.19 8.54
C ASP A 572 -11.50 -17.78 7.84
N ASN A 573 -12.28 -16.93 8.50
CA ASN A 573 -13.54 -16.43 7.97
C ASN A 573 -13.47 -14.95 7.52
N TYR A 574 -12.30 -14.32 7.66
CA TYR A 574 -12.11 -12.96 7.18
C TYR A 574 -12.27 -12.91 5.67
N MET A 575 -13.20 -12.09 5.20
CA MET A 575 -13.54 -11.96 3.78
C MET A 575 -13.81 -13.32 3.10
N ASN A 576 -14.49 -14.24 3.80
CA ASN A 576 -14.84 -15.59 3.37
C ASN A 576 -13.67 -16.58 3.22
N GLY A 577 -12.57 -16.39 3.92
CA GLY A 577 -11.44 -17.32 3.92
C GLY A 577 -10.72 -17.43 2.59
N ASN A 578 -10.50 -16.31 1.95
CA ASN A 578 -9.79 -16.22 0.67
C ASN A 578 -8.30 -16.55 0.82
N PRO A 579 -7.65 -17.06 -0.25
CA PRO A 579 -6.20 -17.23 -0.28
C PRO A 579 -5.47 -15.89 -0.39
N TRP A 580 -4.27 -15.86 0.21
CA TRP A 580 -3.42 -14.67 0.27
C TRP A 580 -2.20 -14.82 -0.63
N PRO A 581 -1.87 -13.84 -1.48
CA PRO A 581 -0.63 -13.82 -2.26
C PRO A 581 0.62 -14.00 -1.40
N ILE A 582 0.69 -13.35 -0.22
CA ILE A 582 1.81 -13.48 0.72
C ILE A 582 2.00 -14.94 1.16
N ALA A 583 0.91 -15.63 1.53
CA ALA A 583 0.94 -17.02 1.97
C ALA A 583 1.51 -17.96 0.87
N ASN A 584 1.09 -17.72 -0.37
CA ASN A 584 1.60 -18.45 -1.51
C ASN A 584 3.09 -18.18 -1.76
N LEU A 585 3.54 -16.95 -1.64
CA LEU A 585 4.94 -16.56 -1.84
C LEU A 585 5.85 -17.10 -0.72
N TRP A 586 5.37 -17.18 0.53
CA TRP A 586 6.10 -17.86 1.61
C TRP A 586 6.26 -19.35 1.33
N MET A 587 5.21 -20.02 0.87
CA MET A 587 5.31 -21.43 0.45
C MET A 587 6.24 -21.59 -0.76
N THR A 588 6.24 -20.65 -1.69
CA THR A 588 7.19 -20.64 -2.82
C THR A 588 8.63 -20.60 -2.33
N LEU A 589 8.95 -19.68 -1.39
CA LEU A 589 10.30 -19.58 -0.81
C LEU A 589 10.71 -20.87 -0.11
N TYR A 590 9.82 -21.46 0.68
CA TYR A 590 10.08 -22.75 1.32
C TYR A 590 10.40 -23.86 0.31
N TYR A 591 9.58 -24.01 -0.75
CA TYR A 591 9.81 -25.03 -1.77
C TYR A 591 11.05 -24.78 -2.61
N LEU A 592 11.44 -23.53 -2.84
CA LEU A 592 12.72 -23.19 -3.47
C LEU A 592 13.90 -23.64 -2.59
N GLU A 593 13.81 -23.43 -1.28
CA GLU A 593 14.85 -23.80 -0.33
C GLU A 593 15.00 -25.34 -0.19
N THR A 594 13.89 -26.08 -0.24
CA THR A 594 13.92 -27.56 -0.19
C THR A 594 14.31 -28.18 -1.52
N GLY A 595 14.25 -27.43 -2.63
CA GLY A 595 14.52 -27.92 -3.99
C GLY A 595 13.29 -28.52 -4.68
N GLU A 596 12.09 -28.35 -4.13
CA GLU A 596 10.83 -28.85 -4.68
C GLU A 596 10.29 -27.93 -5.80
N LYS A 597 11.04 -27.85 -6.90
CA LYS A 597 10.82 -26.90 -8.00
C LYS A 597 9.39 -26.90 -8.57
N LYS A 598 8.74 -28.07 -8.67
CA LYS A 598 7.36 -28.16 -9.17
C LYS A 598 6.37 -27.47 -8.25
N LYS A 599 6.44 -27.74 -6.95
CA LYS A 599 5.57 -27.07 -5.96
C LYS A 599 5.85 -25.58 -5.86
N ALA A 600 7.13 -25.17 -5.89
CA ALA A 600 7.52 -23.77 -5.95
C ALA A 600 6.88 -23.05 -7.16
N LYS A 601 6.92 -23.71 -8.34
CA LYS A 601 6.26 -23.15 -9.52
C LYS A 601 4.75 -23.07 -9.37
N GLU A 602 4.08 -24.10 -8.84
CA GLU A 602 2.63 -24.11 -8.65
C GLU A 602 2.16 -22.96 -7.74
N THR A 603 2.85 -22.74 -6.61
CA THR A 603 2.50 -21.68 -5.65
C THR A 603 2.80 -20.29 -6.21
N PHE A 604 3.87 -20.12 -6.96
CA PHE A 604 4.20 -18.88 -7.65
C PHE A 604 3.23 -18.57 -8.79
N ASP A 605 2.90 -19.59 -9.63
CA ASP A 605 1.94 -19.47 -10.73
C ASP A 605 0.57 -19.00 -10.26
N PHE A 606 0.13 -19.41 -9.06
CA PHE A 606 -1.10 -18.91 -8.48
C PHE A 606 -1.07 -17.38 -8.37
N VAL A 607 -0.03 -16.81 -7.79
CA VAL A 607 0.10 -15.35 -7.61
C VAL A 607 0.19 -14.62 -8.96
N VAL A 608 0.96 -15.16 -9.91
CA VAL A 608 1.08 -14.58 -11.25
C VAL A 608 -0.27 -14.54 -11.95
N LYS A 609 -1.03 -15.65 -11.94
CA LYS A 609 -2.32 -15.77 -12.64
C LYS A 609 -3.41 -14.90 -12.01
N THR A 610 -3.35 -14.68 -10.71
CA THR A 610 -4.39 -13.96 -9.94
C THR A 610 -4.07 -12.48 -9.71
N SER A 611 -2.97 -11.95 -10.27
CA SER A 611 -2.71 -10.51 -10.26
C SER A 611 -3.79 -9.74 -11.03
N GLY A 612 -4.07 -8.50 -10.63
CA GLY A 612 -5.09 -7.65 -11.27
C GLY A 612 -4.79 -7.34 -12.74
N LYS A 613 -5.76 -6.70 -13.42
CA LYS A 613 -5.60 -6.31 -14.83
C LYS A 613 -4.49 -5.26 -15.02
N HIS A 614 -4.18 -4.50 -13.96
CA HIS A 614 -3.08 -3.54 -13.91
C HIS A 614 -1.83 -4.09 -13.22
N TYR A 615 -1.77 -5.40 -13.01
CA TYR A 615 -0.64 -6.12 -12.39
C TYR A 615 -0.40 -5.75 -10.92
N PHE A 616 -1.39 -5.17 -10.24
CA PHE A 616 -1.36 -5.04 -8.79
C PHE A 616 -1.67 -6.38 -8.13
N LEU A 617 -0.95 -6.62 -7.04
CA LEU A 617 -1.24 -7.72 -6.12
C LEU A 617 -2.10 -7.17 -4.98
N GLY A 618 -3.15 -7.92 -4.63
CA GLY A 618 -3.99 -7.59 -3.50
C GLY A 618 -3.50 -8.23 -2.20
N GLU A 619 -4.24 -7.99 -1.14
CA GLU A 619 -4.11 -8.76 0.10
C GLU A 619 -4.60 -10.19 -0.11
N GLN A 620 -5.73 -10.32 -0.78
CA GLN A 620 -6.43 -11.58 -1.00
C GLN A 620 -6.77 -11.77 -2.47
N VAL A 621 -7.10 -13.02 -2.80
CA VAL A 621 -7.65 -13.41 -4.10
C VAL A 621 -9.01 -14.04 -3.86
N ASN A 622 -10.03 -13.55 -4.53
CA ASN A 622 -11.38 -14.11 -4.44
C ASN A 622 -11.41 -15.55 -4.95
N ASN A 623 -11.90 -16.49 -4.16
CA ASN A 623 -11.95 -17.90 -4.47
C ASN A 623 -12.83 -18.25 -5.69
N GLU A 624 -13.81 -17.42 -6.03
CA GLU A 624 -14.74 -17.68 -7.13
C GLU A 624 -14.26 -17.06 -8.44
N THR A 625 -13.81 -15.80 -8.36
CA THR A 625 -13.45 -15.02 -9.56
C THR A 625 -11.97 -15.09 -9.92
N LEU A 626 -11.11 -15.55 -9.00
CA LEU A 626 -9.65 -15.54 -9.10
C LEU A 626 -9.06 -14.16 -9.37
N LYS A 627 -9.77 -13.10 -9.01
CA LYS A 627 -9.31 -11.72 -9.10
C LYS A 627 -8.79 -11.24 -7.74
N PRO A 628 -7.88 -10.27 -7.71
CA PRO A 628 -7.52 -9.61 -6.45
C PRO A 628 -8.80 -9.13 -5.76
N ASN A 629 -8.87 -9.41 -4.48
CA ASN A 629 -9.96 -9.00 -3.62
C ASN A 629 -9.36 -8.20 -2.48
N TRP A 630 -10.02 -7.17 -2.09
CA TRP A 630 -9.67 -6.26 -1.02
C TRP A 630 -8.18 -5.90 -0.89
N VAL A 631 -7.92 -4.63 -0.62
CA VAL A 631 -6.61 -3.98 -0.47
C VAL A 631 -5.71 -4.19 -1.69
N ILE A 632 -6.05 -3.50 -2.78
CA ILE A 632 -5.27 -3.53 -4.03
C ILE A 632 -3.99 -2.71 -3.88
N GLY A 633 -2.89 -3.23 -4.40
CA GLY A 633 -1.58 -2.61 -4.30
C GLY A 633 -0.98 -2.75 -2.90
N LEU A 634 -1.19 -3.90 -2.25
CA LEU A 634 -0.57 -4.20 -0.97
C LEU A 634 0.95 -4.30 -1.12
N GLY A 635 1.66 -3.36 -0.48
CA GLY A 635 3.12 -3.26 -0.58
C GLY A 635 3.83 -4.53 -0.18
N TRP A 636 3.37 -5.23 0.87
CA TRP A 636 3.96 -6.49 1.30
C TRP A 636 3.81 -7.62 0.29
N SER A 637 2.66 -7.74 -0.39
CA SER A 637 2.48 -8.71 -1.47
C SER A 637 3.46 -8.47 -2.62
N HIS A 638 3.62 -7.22 -3.04
CA HIS A 638 4.61 -6.82 -4.05
C HIS A 638 6.04 -7.06 -3.58
N ALA A 639 6.35 -6.77 -2.31
CA ALA A 639 7.66 -7.01 -1.73
C ALA A 639 8.03 -8.50 -1.75
N MET A 640 7.13 -9.36 -1.30
CA MET A 640 7.36 -10.81 -1.31
C MET A 640 7.50 -11.34 -2.74
N PHE A 641 6.79 -10.79 -3.70
CA PHE A 641 6.96 -11.14 -5.12
C PHE A 641 8.38 -10.83 -5.62
N ILE A 642 8.90 -9.63 -5.32
CA ILE A 642 10.28 -9.25 -5.67
C ILE A 642 11.31 -10.16 -4.98
N ILE A 643 11.11 -10.49 -3.70
CA ILE A 643 12.00 -11.38 -2.94
C ILE A 643 12.02 -12.80 -3.55
N VAL A 644 10.87 -13.30 -4.00
CA VAL A 644 10.80 -14.58 -4.72
C VAL A 644 11.51 -14.50 -6.08
N LEU A 645 11.32 -13.42 -6.82
CA LEU A 645 12.01 -13.21 -8.10
C LEU A 645 13.54 -13.18 -7.93
N GLU A 646 14.04 -12.56 -6.87
CA GLU A 646 15.49 -12.60 -6.55
C GLU A 646 15.99 -14.04 -6.39
N LYS A 647 15.23 -14.91 -5.72
CA LYS A 647 15.59 -16.33 -5.58
C LYS A 647 15.52 -17.12 -6.88
N LEU A 648 14.60 -16.75 -7.79
CA LEU A 648 14.43 -17.42 -9.08
C LEU A 648 15.44 -16.94 -10.13
N TYR A 649 15.76 -15.65 -10.15
CA TYR A 649 16.51 -15.00 -11.22
C TYR A 649 17.82 -14.31 -10.75
N GLY A 650 17.99 -14.10 -9.46
CA GLY A 650 19.12 -13.31 -8.90
C GLY A 650 20.50 -13.96 -8.98
N ASN A 651 20.60 -15.23 -9.37
CA ASN A 651 21.88 -15.96 -9.53
C ASN A 651 22.64 -15.63 -10.84
N ILE A 652 22.28 -14.53 -11.51
CA ILE A 652 22.93 -14.08 -12.75
C ILE A 652 23.96 -12.95 -12.44
N LYS A 653 24.41 -12.84 -11.18
CA LYS A 653 25.55 -11.96 -10.83
C LYS A 653 26.84 -12.72 -10.77
#